data_529fbc39c654d78519b2604cb5098189
#
_entry.id   529fbc39c654d78519b2604cb5098189
#
_cell.length_a   1.000
_cell.length_b   1.000
_cell.length_c   1.000
_cell.angle_alpha   90.00
_cell.angle_beta   90.00
_cell.angle_gamma   90.00
#
_symmetry.space_group_name_H-M   'P 1'
#
loop_
_entity.id
_entity.type
_entity.pdbx_description
1 polymer ?
#
loop_
_entity_poly.entity_id
_entity_poly.type
_entity_poly.pdbx_seq_one_letter_code
_entity_poly.pdbx_strand_id
1 'polypeptide(L)'
;MKKILLLFICIFWSTIFQAQSLKLEEIMKGNDFIGNLPENERWSLDGSTIYFDWNPNKEWGNLTYYWKKGMKAPQKASKEEARFSKIRFVEKEGSGIYYYIDKGQLYSYAIKDKKSKKLFQHSVPVSNLQIGKEEGVVYFKQSDNLFKFDTKLGSLVQLTNFKKGKSEEKQKEKESFLKEQQKELFQFVRDQEQKEKWNTANDDAKSDFPKPYFFGKNSIESTKASPKGDFVTFRLREEAEVKQEEMELFITADGYNKFRDTKTKVSTNNFVNTKMGIYNVAKDTVYMVNFSSLSHIQDVPDYFKLYEKNKNLDKKDKLIVAQAPIYNQDGSYAIVEIRSQDNKDRWLVNLNLATGSFKEIEHQHDEAWIGGPGIPSYAFSSGTLGFLADNETIYFQSEITGYSHLYTYNLRTNKKVQLTQGNWEVRGVVLSKDKKTFYLTTNTTHPGNREWYKMNVSDAILQPILTNDGAHEVSLSPDEKTLLVRYSYKNKPWELYWATNKKGSSLNQITFSTTAAFQEYNWRSPEVITFKAQDGTPVNARLYTPNRNQANKAAVIFVHGAGYLQNAHNHWSTYHREYMFHNLLTDLGYTVLDIDYRGSDGYGRDVRTGIYRFMGGKDLSDQIDGKNFLVQNYGVDPNRVGIYGGSYGGFITLMGMLTTPKEFAAGAALRSVTDWAHYNHGYTGNILNFPETDPDAYKKSSPIYFANNLEGNLLMLHGMVDDNVEYKDVVRLSQRFIELGKKKWSLASFPVESHGFKETYSWVDEYGRILDLFNSTLLNK
;
A
#
# COMPACT_ATOMS: atom_id res chain seq x y z
N MET A 1 3.40 -90.77 -9.06
CA MET A 1 3.34 -89.49 -8.26
C MET A 1 4.10 -88.41 -9.02
N LYS A 2 3.38 -87.56 -9.76
CA LYS A 2 4.01 -86.43 -10.49
C LYS A 2 3.77 -85.15 -9.68
N LYS A 3 4.85 -84.48 -9.25
CA LYS A 3 4.80 -83.16 -8.62
C LYS A 3 4.73 -82.12 -9.72
N ILE A 4 3.66 -81.32 -9.76
CA ILE A 4 3.48 -80.15 -10.61
C ILE A 4 4.04 -78.95 -9.83
N LEU A 5 5.09 -78.36 -10.40
CA LEU A 5 5.70 -77.11 -9.90
C LEU A 5 4.98 -75.92 -10.53
N LEU A 6 4.17 -75.16 -9.74
CA LEU A 6 3.53 -73.95 -10.20
C LEU A 6 4.52 -72.78 -10.03
N LEU A 7 4.95 -72.21 -11.15
CA LEU A 7 5.78 -71.01 -11.21
C LEU A 7 4.86 -69.78 -11.18
N PHE A 8 4.83 -69.04 -10.06
CA PHE A 8 4.15 -67.73 -9.99
C PHE A 8 5.10 -66.69 -10.60
N ILE A 9 4.78 -66.20 -11.78
CA ILE A 9 5.43 -65.02 -12.38
C ILE A 9 4.72 -63.79 -11.80
N CYS A 10 5.33 -63.12 -10.81
CA CYS A 10 4.95 -61.80 -10.39
C CYS A 10 5.40 -60.78 -11.45
N ILE A 11 4.48 -60.35 -12.32
CA ILE A 11 4.70 -59.24 -13.20
C ILE A 11 4.59 -57.94 -12.32
N PHE A 12 5.73 -57.39 -11.93
CA PHE A 12 5.83 -56.04 -11.41
C PHE A 12 5.48 -55.06 -12.56
N TRP A 13 4.26 -54.57 -12.61
CA TRP A 13 3.96 -53.38 -13.34
C TRP A 13 4.60 -52.18 -12.60
N SER A 14 5.84 -51.85 -13.00
CA SER A 14 6.38 -50.54 -12.70
C SER A 14 5.62 -49.53 -13.54
N THR A 15 4.56 -48.93 -12.97
CA THR A 15 4.01 -47.69 -13.49
C THR A 15 5.14 -46.66 -13.42
N ILE A 16 5.78 -46.41 -14.54
CA ILE A 16 6.60 -45.24 -14.73
C ILE A 16 5.65 -44.05 -14.59
N PHE A 17 5.61 -43.43 -13.42
CA PHE A 17 5.02 -42.11 -13.28
C PHE A 17 5.84 -41.19 -14.17
N GLN A 18 5.42 -41.02 -15.41
CA GLN A 18 5.92 -39.96 -16.26
C GLN A 18 5.46 -38.67 -15.61
N ALA A 19 6.39 -37.92 -14.98
CA ALA A 19 6.08 -36.61 -14.45
C ALA A 19 5.39 -35.80 -15.56
N GLN A 20 4.21 -35.28 -15.28
CA GLN A 20 3.46 -34.50 -16.25
C GLN A 20 4.30 -33.28 -16.64
N SER A 21 4.60 -33.15 -17.94
CA SER A 21 5.34 -31.98 -18.44
C SER A 21 4.45 -30.74 -18.33
N LEU A 22 4.96 -29.66 -17.75
CA LEU A 22 4.24 -28.39 -17.72
C LEU A 22 3.97 -27.88 -19.14
N LYS A 23 2.78 -27.37 -19.36
CA LYS A 23 2.39 -26.68 -20.59
C LYS A 23 2.18 -25.21 -20.29
N LEU A 24 2.69 -24.36 -21.16
CA LEU A 24 2.56 -22.90 -20.99
C LEU A 24 1.10 -22.47 -20.88
N GLU A 25 0.24 -23.02 -21.74
CA GLU A 25 -1.18 -22.72 -21.78
C GLU A 25 -1.90 -23.08 -20.46
N GLU A 26 -1.44 -24.10 -19.76
CA GLU A 26 -2.02 -24.51 -18.48
C GLU A 26 -1.57 -23.57 -17.35
N ILE A 27 -0.28 -23.34 -17.21
CA ILE A 27 0.25 -22.53 -16.11
C ILE A 27 -0.15 -21.05 -16.22
N MET A 28 -0.40 -20.53 -17.42
CA MET A 28 -0.85 -19.16 -17.62
C MET A 28 -2.34 -18.95 -17.29
N LYS A 29 -3.13 -20.00 -17.08
CA LYS A 29 -4.49 -19.91 -16.52
C LYS A 29 -4.49 -19.32 -15.09
N GLY A 30 -3.34 -19.30 -14.41
CA GLY A 30 -3.21 -18.74 -13.06
C GLY A 30 -4.14 -19.45 -12.06
N ASN A 31 -5.05 -18.71 -11.44
CA ASN A 31 -5.95 -19.28 -10.41
C ASN A 31 -6.87 -20.39 -10.94
N ASP A 32 -7.20 -20.41 -12.22
CA ASP A 32 -7.98 -21.51 -12.80
C ASP A 32 -7.21 -22.84 -12.82
N PHE A 33 -5.89 -22.78 -12.91
CA PHE A 33 -4.99 -23.91 -12.81
C PHE A 33 -4.59 -24.23 -11.34
N ILE A 34 -4.19 -23.20 -10.58
CA ILE A 34 -3.75 -23.36 -9.19
C ILE A 34 -4.93 -23.74 -8.28
N GLY A 35 -6.04 -23.07 -8.42
CA GLY A 35 -7.18 -23.01 -7.52
C GLY A 35 -7.39 -21.59 -6.99
N ASN A 36 -8.65 -21.22 -6.75
CA ASN A 36 -8.97 -19.91 -6.19
C ASN A 36 -8.66 -19.91 -4.69
N LEU A 37 -7.68 -19.09 -4.28
CA LEU A 37 -7.23 -19.03 -2.90
C LEU A 37 -8.20 -18.19 -2.04
N PRO A 38 -8.37 -18.51 -0.74
CA PRO A 38 -9.19 -17.73 0.17
C PRO A 38 -8.53 -16.38 0.49
N GLU A 39 -9.34 -15.34 0.63
CA GLU A 39 -8.89 -13.97 0.90
C GLU A 39 -9.87 -13.21 1.80
N ASN A 40 -9.46 -12.03 2.30
CA ASN A 40 -10.30 -11.15 3.12
C ASN A 40 -10.87 -11.85 4.36
N GLU A 41 -10.05 -12.65 5.02
CA GLU A 41 -10.42 -13.39 6.22
C GLU A 41 -10.66 -12.45 7.42
N ARG A 42 -11.69 -12.76 8.21
CA ARG A 42 -12.13 -11.92 9.32
C ARG A 42 -12.93 -12.70 10.36
N TRP A 43 -12.88 -12.26 11.61
CA TRP A 43 -13.66 -12.79 12.70
C TRP A 43 -15.08 -12.18 12.75
N SER A 44 -16.06 -12.97 13.23
CA SER A 44 -17.27 -12.39 13.78
C SER A 44 -16.96 -11.59 15.05
N LEU A 45 -17.83 -10.65 15.42
CA LEU A 45 -17.65 -9.82 16.63
C LEU A 45 -17.50 -10.65 17.91
N ASP A 46 -18.20 -11.79 18.01
CA ASP A 46 -18.14 -12.71 19.16
C ASP A 46 -17.00 -13.73 19.06
N GLY A 47 -16.21 -13.71 17.99
CA GLY A 47 -15.10 -14.63 17.77
C GLY A 47 -15.49 -16.08 17.48
N SER A 48 -16.79 -16.39 17.35
CA SER A 48 -17.28 -17.76 17.14
C SER A 48 -17.16 -18.24 15.71
N THR A 49 -17.05 -17.33 14.74
CA THR A 49 -17.12 -17.61 13.30
C THR A 49 -16.00 -16.88 12.58
N ILE A 50 -15.36 -17.60 11.66
CA ILE A 50 -14.41 -17.07 10.69
C ILE A 50 -15.15 -16.89 9.37
N TYR A 51 -15.10 -15.70 8.78
CA TYR A 51 -15.59 -15.39 7.44
C TYR A 51 -14.42 -15.11 6.52
N PHE A 52 -14.55 -15.45 5.25
CA PHE A 52 -13.59 -15.16 4.20
C PHE A 52 -14.26 -15.17 2.84
N ASP A 53 -13.63 -14.54 1.86
CA ASP A 53 -14.13 -14.55 0.49
C ASP A 53 -13.39 -15.63 -0.30
N TRP A 54 -14.14 -16.44 -1.07
CA TRP A 54 -13.61 -17.62 -1.77
C TRP A 54 -14.45 -17.98 -2.99
N ASN A 55 -13.83 -18.62 -3.99
CA ASN A 55 -14.49 -19.08 -5.20
C ASN A 55 -14.11 -20.52 -5.57
N PRO A 56 -14.44 -21.52 -4.74
CA PRO A 56 -14.06 -22.92 -5.01
C PRO A 56 -14.79 -23.53 -6.22
N ASN A 57 -15.91 -22.98 -6.62
CA ASN A 57 -16.76 -23.49 -7.69
C ASN A 57 -16.57 -22.76 -9.03
N LYS A 58 -15.58 -21.86 -9.15
CA LYS A 58 -15.31 -21.07 -10.38
C LYS A 58 -16.54 -20.27 -10.86
N GLU A 59 -17.26 -19.65 -9.94
CA GLU A 59 -18.33 -18.69 -10.25
C GLU A 59 -17.74 -17.39 -10.79
N TRP A 60 -18.56 -16.45 -11.28
CA TRP A 60 -18.11 -15.17 -11.84
C TRP A 60 -17.41 -14.22 -10.83
N GLY A 61 -17.34 -14.60 -9.55
CA GLY A 61 -16.66 -13.82 -8.53
C GLY A 61 -16.61 -14.55 -7.19
N ASN A 62 -15.85 -13.99 -6.27
CA ASN A 62 -15.72 -14.52 -4.92
C ASN A 62 -17.03 -14.33 -4.13
N LEU A 63 -17.41 -15.35 -3.39
CA LEU A 63 -18.52 -15.33 -2.46
C LEU A 63 -17.99 -15.44 -1.03
N THR A 64 -18.76 -14.95 -0.06
CA THR A 64 -18.37 -15.09 1.35
C THR A 64 -18.72 -16.48 1.85
N TYR A 65 -17.72 -17.16 2.40
CA TYR A 65 -17.83 -18.42 3.13
C TYR A 65 -17.59 -18.18 4.61
N TYR A 66 -18.02 -19.15 5.43
CA TYR A 66 -17.74 -19.15 6.86
C TYR A 66 -17.30 -20.52 7.36
N TRP A 67 -16.56 -20.51 8.44
CA TRP A 67 -16.17 -21.70 9.17
C TRP A 67 -16.27 -21.45 10.68
N LYS A 68 -16.68 -22.47 11.42
CA LYS A 68 -16.73 -22.50 12.88
C LYS A 68 -15.92 -23.68 13.38
N LYS A 69 -15.29 -23.56 14.54
CA LYS A 69 -14.55 -24.65 15.16
C LYS A 69 -15.40 -25.91 15.27
N GLY A 70 -14.90 -27.02 14.74
CA GLY A 70 -15.59 -28.31 14.67
C GLY A 70 -16.31 -28.59 13.34
N MET A 71 -16.44 -27.64 12.45
CA MET A 71 -16.96 -27.91 11.10
C MET A 71 -15.91 -28.68 10.27
N LYS A 72 -16.38 -29.64 9.47
CA LYS A 72 -15.52 -30.45 8.58
C LYS A 72 -15.04 -29.64 7.37
N ALA A 73 -15.85 -28.71 6.86
CA ALA A 73 -15.54 -27.86 5.71
C ALA A 73 -16.26 -26.50 5.83
N PRO A 74 -15.73 -25.46 5.20
CA PRO A 74 -16.40 -24.16 5.10
C PRO A 74 -17.75 -24.26 4.38
N GLN A 75 -18.69 -23.38 4.72
CA GLN A 75 -19.99 -23.25 4.07
C GLN A 75 -20.19 -21.85 3.52
N LYS A 76 -20.99 -21.73 2.45
CA LYS A 76 -21.37 -20.46 1.86
C LYS A 76 -22.28 -19.69 2.82
N ALA A 77 -21.93 -18.43 3.08
CA ALA A 77 -22.73 -17.54 3.90
C ALA A 77 -23.99 -17.05 3.15
N SER A 78 -25.05 -16.77 3.89
CA SER A 78 -26.19 -16.04 3.35
C SER A 78 -25.78 -14.63 2.91
N LYS A 79 -26.57 -13.98 2.05
CA LYS A 79 -26.31 -12.61 1.60
C LYS A 79 -26.28 -11.63 2.77
N GLU A 80 -27.08 -11.86 3.79
CA GLU A 80 -27.16 -11.01 4.97
C GLU A 80 -25.91 -11.19 5.86
N GLU A 81 -25.53 -12.42 6.17
CA GLU A 81 -24.29 -12.71 6.92
C GLU A 81 -23.06 -12.20 6.19
N ALA A 82 -22.96 -12.41 4.88
CA ALA A 82 -21.87 -11.92 4.04
C ALA A 82 -21.75 -10.38 4.13
N ARG A 83 -22.87 -9.66 4.03
CA ARG A 83 -22.90 -8.20 4.18
C ARG A 83 -22.46 -7.78 5.60
N PHE A 84 -23.07 -8.39 6.63
CA PHE A 84 -22.80 -8.05 8.02
C PHE A 84 -21.34 -8.30 8.41
N SER A 85 -20.73 -9.39 7.91
CA SER A 85 -19.34 -9.71 8.17
C SER A 85 -18.33 -8.69 7.61
N LYS A 86 -18.72 -7.85 6.65
CA LYS A 86 -17.89 -6.80 6.03
C LYS A 86 -18.06 -5.43 6.69
N ILE A 87 -18.97 -5.30 7.64
CA ILE A 87 -19.22 -4.04 8.35
C ILE A 87 -18.06 -3.73 9.30
N ARG A 88 -17.59 -2.47 9.25
CA ARG A 88 -16.65 -1.94 10.24
C ARG A 88 -17.42 -1.45 11.46
N PHE A 89 -17.17 -2.06 12.58
CA PHE A 89 -17.73 -1.69 13.87
C PHE A 89 -16.77 -0.82 14.67
N VAL A 90 -17.33 0.09 15.45
CA VAL A 90 -16.63 0.85 16.47
C VAL A 90 -17.30 0.62 17.82
N GLU A 91 -16.52 0.46 18.87
CA GLU A 91 -17.00 0.16 20.23
C GLU A 91 -16.33 1.11 21.23
N LYS A 92 -17.07 1.57 22.23
CA LYS A 92 -16.44 2.04 23.47
C LYS A 92 -16.04 0.81 24.27
N GLU A 93 -14.77 0.71 24.58
CA GLU A 93 -14.15 -0.43 25.23
C GLU A 93 -14.99 -0.94 26.43
N GLY A 94 -15.37 -2.22 26.37
CA GLY A 94 -16.11 -2.91 27.43
C GLY A 94 -17.62 -2.63 27.49
N SER A 95 -18.19 -1.79 26.63
CA SER A 95 -19.63 -1.50 26.65
C SER A 95 -20.51 -2.64 26.13
N GLY A 96 -19.96 -3.51 25.26
CA GLY A 96 -20.71 -4.55 24.56
C GLY A 96 -21.74 -4.00 23.54
N ILE A 97 -21.67 -2.68 23.28
CA ILE A 97 -22.48 -2.00 22.25
C ILE A 97 -21.55 -1.50 21.16
N TYR A 98 -21.79 -1.98 19.96
CA TYR A 98 -21.06 -1.60 18.75
C TYR A 98 -21.89 -0.62 17.93
N TYR A 99 -21.23 0.35 17.32
CA TYR A 99 -21.85 1.26 16.38
C TYR A 99 -21.29 1.03 14.98
N TYR A 100 -22.12 1.20 13.98
CA TYR A 100 -21.71 0.99 12.59
C TYR A 100 -22.54 1.79 11.60
N ILE A 101 -22.00 1.95 10.41
CA ILE A 101 -22.69 2.54 9.27
C ILE A 101 -22.94 1.43 8.25
N ASP A 102 -24.22 1.29 7.84
CA ASP A 102 -24.62 0.45 6.73
C ASP A 102 -25.46 1.25 5.75
N LYS A 103 -25.08 1.26 4.47
CA LYS A 103 -25.74 2.03 3.39
C LYS A 103 -25.97 3.50 3.76
N GLY A 104 -24.97 4.11 4.41
CA GLY A 104 -25.03 5.52 4.83
C GLY A 104 -25.96 5.82 6.00
N GLN A 105 -26.42 4.81 6.73
CA GLN A 105 -27.29 4.96 7.91
C GLN A 105 -26.57 4.46 9.17
N LEU A 106 -26.86 5.09 10.31
CA LEU A 106 -26.24 4.76 11.61
C LEU A 106 -27.04 3.71 12.35
N TYR A 107 -26.33 2.70 12.86
CA TYR A 107 -26.88 1.61 13.67
C TYR A 107 -26.09 1.39 14.96
N SER A 108 -26.75 0.82 15.95
CA SER A 108 -26.09 0.14 17.08
C SER A 108 -26.33 -1.38 17.00
N TYR A 109 -25.40 -2.14 17.56
CA TYR A 109 -25.50 -3.61 17.70
C TYR A 109 -25.12 -4.02 19.13
N ALA A 110 -26.07 -4.62 19.84
CA ALA A 110 -25.83 -5.17 21.17
C ALA A 110 -25.36 -6.62 21.03
N ILE A 111 -24.15 -6.93 21.45
CA ILE A 111 -23.54 -8.25 21.25
C ILE A 111 -24.25 -9.35 22.04
N LYS A 112 -24.76 -9.02 23.24
CA LYS A 112 -25.51 -9.98 24.09
C LYS A 112 -26.80 -10.45 23.42
N ASP A 113 -27.53 -9.52 22.83
CA ASP A 113 -28.85 -9.77 22.24
C ASP A 113 -28.77 -10.16 20.77
N LYS A 114 -27.61 -10.00 20.17
CA LYS A 114 -27.37 -10.19 18.71
C LYS A 114 -28.37 -9.39 17.85
N LYS A 115 -28.73 -8.18 18.31
CA LYS A 115 -29.73 -7.31 17.64
C LYS A 115 -29.13 -6.00 17.22
N SER A 116 -29.45 -5.63 15.97
CA SER A 116 -29.18 -4.31 15.42
C SER A 116 -30.38 -3.38 15.63
N LYS A 117 -30.12 -2.14 15.98
CA LYS A 117 -31.11 -1.06 16.06
C LYS A 117 -30.66 0.08 15.14
N LYS A 118 -31.52 0.50 14.21
CA LYS A 118 -31.29 1.73 13.44
C LYS A 118 -31.46 2.92 14.39
N LEU A 119 -30.43 3.75 14.48
CA LEU A 119 -30.40 4.91 15.38
C LEU A 119 -30.79 6.20 14.65
N PHE A 120 -30.36 6.33 13.39
CA PHE A 120 -30.54 7.53 12.61
C PHE A 120 -30.73 7.18 11.15
N GLN A 121 -31.65 7.88 10.50
CA GLN A 121 -31.93 7.75 9.05
C GLN A 121 -32.09 9.12 8.45
N HIS A 122 -31.34 9.40 7.39
CA HIS A 122 -31.39 10.64 6.66
C HIS A 122 -31.09 10.41 5.17
N SER A 123 -31.57 11.29 4.28
CA SER A 123 -31.31 11.21 2.83
C SER A 123 -29.83 11.46 2.50
N VAL A 124 -29.14 12.31 3.28
CA VAL A 124 -27.68 12.50 3.17
C VAL A 124 -26.99 11.40 3.97
N PRO A 125 -26.09 10.62 3.35
CA PRO A 125 -25.37 9.53 4.00
C PRO A 125 -24.50 10.03 5.16
N VAL A 126 -24.41 9.23 6.24
CA VAL A 126 -23.43 9.44 7.29
C VAL A 126 -22.11 8.70 6.97
N SER A 127 -20.99 9.25 7.46
CA SER A 127 -19.65 8.71 7.27
C SER A 127 -18.76 9.04 8.49
N ASN A 128 -17.53 8.51 8.54
CA ASN A 128 -16.53 8.86 9.53
C ASN A 128 -17.03 8.76 10.99
N LEU A 129 -17.56 7.57 11.34
CA LEU A 129 -18.07 7.30 12.69
C LEU A 129 -16.95 7.25 13.71
N GLN A 130 -17.12 7.97 14.83
CA GLN A 130 -16.16 8.10 15.92
C GLN A 130 -16.87 7.90 17.27
N ILE A 131 -16.17 7.35 18.25
CA ILE A 131 -16.70 7.16 19.63
C ILE A 131 -16.31 8.37 20.48
N GLY A 132 -17.30 8.89 21.23
CA GLY A 132 -17.09 9.93 22.23
C GLY A 132 -16.54 9.37 23.56
N LYS A 133 -16.12 10.30 24.44
CA LYS A 133 -15.67 9.95 25.81
C LYS A 133 -16.80 9.35 26.62
N GLU A 134 -18.00 9.90 26.51
CA GLU A 134 -19.17 9.43 27.26
C GLU A 134 -19.80 8.21 26.57
N GLU A 135 -20.37 7.33 27.39
CA GLU A 135 -21.04 6.15 26.88
C GLU A 135 -22.33 6.54 26.13
N GLY A 136 -22.50 6.01 24.92
CA GLY A 136 -23.64 6.31 24.06
C GLY A 136 -23.42 7.54 23.17
N VAL A 137 -22.33 8.28 23.33
CA VAL A 137 -22.02 9.42 22.46
C VAL A 137 -21.19 8.97 21.28
N VAL A 138 -21.64 9.30 20.08
CA VAL A 138 -20.94 9.08 18.83
C VAL A 138 -20.86 10.36 18.02
N TYR A 139 -19.81 10.51 17.22
CA TYR A 139 -19.67 11.56 16.23
C TYR A 139 -19.67 10.95 14.84
N PHE A 140 -20.26 11.65 13.89
CA PHE A 140 -20.23 11.24 12.49
C PHE A 140 -20.26 12.47 11.57
N LYS A 141 -19.81 12.28 10.34
CA LYS A 141 -19.79 13.29 9.30
C LYS A 141 -21.02 13.13 8.40
N GLN A 142 -21.68 14.25 8.09
CA GLN A 142 -22.66 14.39 7.02
C GLN A 142 -22.24 15.55 6.11
N SER A 143 -22.02 15.28 4.82
CA SER A 143 -21.32 16.20 3.93
C SER A 143 -20.00 16.67 4.56
N ASP A 144 -19.77 17.97 4.70
CA ASP A 144 -18.54 18.50 5.30
C ASP A 144 -18.66 18.70 6.81
N ASN A 145 -19.84 18.52 7.39
CA ASN A 145 -20.12 18.86 8.79
C ASN A 145 -20.07 17.66 9.72
N LEU A 146 -19.60 17.90 10.94
CA LEU A 146 -19.55 16.92 12.03
C LEU A 146 -20.75 17.10 12.96
N PHE A 147 -21.34 15.97 13.36
CA PHE A 147 -22.49 15.89 14.25
C PHE A 147 -22.14 15.04 15.47
N LYS A 148 -22.69 15.43 16.63
CA LYS A 148 -22.73 14.65 17.86
C LYS A 148 -24.11 14.01 17.97
N PHE A 149 -24.14 12.71 18.24
CA PHE A 149 -25.38 12.00 18.50
C PHE A 149 -25.28 11.27 19.85
N ASP A 150 -26.16 11.64 20.78
CA ASP A 150 -26.34 10.92 22.04
C ASP A 150 -27.39 9.84 21.84
N THR A 151 -26.97 8.58 21.85
CA THR A 151 -27.84 7.44 21.59
C THR A 151 -28.77 7.11 22.75
N LYS A 152 -28.48 7.60 23.97
CA LYS A 152 -29.32 7.42 25.16
C LYS A 152 -30.45 8.45 25.21
N LEU A 153 -30.14 9.69 24.88
CA LEU A 153 -31.10 10.80 24.85
C LEU A 153 -31.83 10.90 23.51
N GLY A 154 -31.28 10.31 22.44
CA GLY A 154 -31.78 10.47 21.08
C GLY A 154 -31.54 11.89 20.52
N SER A 155 -30.65 12.67 21.12
CA SER A 155 -30.37 14.05 20.69
C SER A 155 -29.29 14.11 19.64
N LEU A 156 -29.50 14.93 18.60
CA LEU A 156 -28.57 15.18 17.50
C LEU A 156 -28.19 16.66 17.52
N VAL A 157 -26.88 16.94 17.59
CA VAL A 157 -26.33 18.29 17.60
C VAL A 157 -25.32 18.44 16.46
N GLN A 158 -25.49 19.45 15.64
CA GLN A 158 -24.48 19.82 14.66
C GLN A 158 -23.34 20.57 15.35
N LEU A 159 -22.10 20.05 15.24
CA LEU A 159 -20.93 20.68 15.89
C LEU A 159 -20.24 21.71 15.00
N THR A 160 -20.26 21.55 13.68
CA THR A 160 -19.59 22.46 12.74
C THR A 160 -20.55 22.92 11.66
N ASN A 161 -20.33 24.13 11.12
CA ASN A 161 -21.07 24.65 10.00
C ASN A 161 -20.12 25.09 8.87
N PHE A 162 -19.43 24.08 8.31
CA PHE A 162 -18.49 24.27 7.21
C PHE A 162 -19.24 24.45 5.88
N LYS A 163 -18.90 25.49 5.12
CA LYS A 163 -19.54 25.82 3.84
C LYS A 163 -18.50 26.08 2.76
N LYS A 164 -18.72 25.49 1.58
CA LYS A 164 -17.92 25.79 0.38
C LYS A 164 -18.29 27.20 -0.12
N GLY A 165 -17.35 27.88 -0.75
CA GLY A 165 -17.55 29.23 -1.29
C GLY A 165 -17.09 30.32 -0.32
N LYS A 166 -17.48 31.55 -0.62
CA LYS A 166 -17.19 32.74 0.18
C LYS A 166 -18.44 33.13 0.96
N SER A 167 -18.25 33.73 2.14
CA SER A 167 -19.35 34.47 2.78
C SER A 167 -19.92 35.43 1.76
N GLU A 168 -21.23 35.44 1.64
CA GLU A 168 -21.89 36.60 1.09
C GLU A 168 -21.66 37.73 2.12
N GLU A 169 -20.50 38.36 2.08
CA GLU A 169 -20.41 39.69 2.65
C GLU A 169 -21.49 40.46 1.97
N LYS A 170 -22.48 40.94 2.74
CA LYS A 170 -23.31 42.09 2.28
C LYS A 170 -22.26 43.06 1.79
N GLN A 171 -22.09 43.14 0.45
CA GLN A 171 -21.30 44.24 -0.11
C GLN A 171 -21.84 45.44 0.61
N LYS A 172 -21.01 46.16 1.37
CA LYS A 172 -21.32 47.48 1.82
C LYS A 172 -21.63 48.18 0.50
N GLU A 173 -22.92 48.21 0.15
CA GLU A 173 -23.35 48.98 -0.99
C GLU A 173 -22.72 50.34 -0.76
N LYS A 174 -21.80 50.75 -1.63
CA LYS A 174 -21.33 52.11 -1.65
C LYS A 174 -22.60 52.92 -1.63
N GLU A 175 -22.85 53.69 -0.56
CA GLU A 175 -24.03 54.49 -0.43
C GLU A 175 -24.16 55.29 -1.72
N SER A 176 -25.13 54.89 -2.55
CA SER A 176 -25.36 55.55 -3.80
C SER A 176 -26.03 56.89 -3.48
N PHE A 177 -25.70 57.93 -4.22
CA PHE A 177 -26.35 59.23 -4.08
C PHE A 177 -27.89 59.10 -3.95
N LEU A 178 -28.48 58.19 -4.69
CA LEU A 178 -29.92 57.91 -4.61
C LEU A 178 -30.36 57.37 -3.26
N LYS A 179 -29.56 56.51 -2.61
CA LYS A 179 -29.86 55.93 -1.30
C LYS A 179 -29.78 57.00 -0.20
N GLU A 180 -28.74 57.86 -0.26
CA GLU A 180 -28.63 59.03 0.62
C GLU A 180 -29.79 60.02 0.42
N GLN A 181 -30.12 60.36 -0.82
CA GLN A 181 -31.22 61.23 -1.18
C GLN A 181 -32.54 60.66 -0.64
N GLN A 182 -32.82 59.32 -0.79
CA GLN A 182 -34.02 58.70 -0.27
C GLN A 182 -34.11 58.80 1.26
N LYS A 183 -32.97 58.58 1.94
CA LYS A 183 -32.88 58.75 3.41
C LYS A 183 -33.05 60.21 3.83
N GLU A 184 -32.54 61.18 3.08
CA GLU A 184 -32.65 62.58 3.36
C GLU A 184 -34.08 63.05 3.19
N LEU A 185 -34.74 62.69 2.08
CA LEU A 185 -36.05 63.16 1.70
C LEU A 185 -37.18 62.46 2.42
N PHE A 186 -37.13 61.19 2.73
CA PHE A 186 -38.28 60.41 3.20
C PHE A 186 -38.09 59.87 4.63
N GLN A 187 -38.99 60.37 5.51
CA GLN A 187 -39.07 59.90 6.89
C GLN A 187 -39.32 58.36 6.94
N PHE A 188 -40.21 57.89 6.06
CA PHE A 188 -40.50 56.46 5.92
C PHE A 188 -39.23 55.57 5.74
N VAL A 189 -38.27 55.97 4.92
CA VAL A 189 -37.01 55.24 4.67
C VAL A 189 -36.16 55.20 5.95
N ARG A 190 -36.08 56.33 6.67
CA ARG A 190 -35.37 56.41 7.96
C ARG A 190 -35.98 55.49 9.02
N ASP A 191 -37.34 55.53 9.10
CA ASP A 191 -38.08 54.74 10.06
C ASP A 191 -37.97 53.25 9.77
N GLN A 192 -37.97 52.82 8.51
CA GLN A 192 -37.75 51.42 8.14
C GLN A 192 -36.33 50.97 8.50
N GLU A 193 -35.32 51.81 8.23
CA GLU A 193 -33.93 51.49 8.60
C GLU A 193 -33.74 51.41 10.12
N GLN A 194 -34.41 52.32 10.88
CA GLN A 194 -34.40 52.28 12.34
C GLN A 194 -35.13 51.05 12.86
N LYS A 195 -36.24 50.67 12.27
CA LYS A 195 -37.01 49.46 12.62
C LYS A 195 -36.25 48.20 12.33
N GLU A 196 -35.55 48.12 11.19
CA GLU A 196 -34.64 47.00 10.88
C GLU A 196 -33.49 46.89 11.88
N LYS A 197 -32.86 48.04 12.22
CA LYS A 197 -31.81 48.08 13.25
C LYS A 197 -32.34 47.63 14.61
N TRP A 198 -33.53 48.09 14.98
CA TRP A 198 -34.18 47.72 16.24
C TRP A 198 -34.54 46.23 16.26
N ASN A 199 -35.15 45.71 15.19
CA ASN A 199 -35.46 44.29 15.06
C ASN A 199 -34.19 43.45 15.15
N THR A 200 -33.13 43.81 14.44
CA THR A 200 -31.83 43.08 14.48
C THR A 200 -31.19 43.14 15.87
N ALA A 201 -31.34 44.27 16.60
CA ALA A 201 -30.79 44.43 17.95
C ALA A 201 -31.60 43.67 19.04
N ASN A 202 -32.91 43.49 18.80
CA ASN A 202 -33.82 42.82 19.73
C ASN A 202 -34.28 41.46 19.24
N ASP A 203 -33.69 40.92 18.19
CA ASP A 203 -33.90 39.55 17.76
C ASP A 203 -33.10 38.65 18.70
N ASP A 204 -33.78 38.18 19.77
CA ASP A 204 -33.24 37.24 20.75
C ASP A 204 -33.04 35.82 20.18
N ALA A 205 -33.44 35.58 18.93
CA ALA A 205 -33.20 34.32 18.25
C ALA A 205 -31.75 34.21 17.77
N LYS A 206 -30.82 34.14 18.73
CA LYS A 206 -29.49 33.61 18.42
C LYS A 206 -29.70 32.18 17.93
N SER A 207 -29.34 31.96 16.66
CA SER A 207 -29.37 30.63 16.08
C SER A 207 -28.53 29.72 16.98
N ASP A 208 -29.09 28.61 17.47
CA ASP A 208 -28.39 27.56 18.19
C ASP A 208 -27.38 26.80 17.30
N PHE A 209 -27.38 27.12 16.00
CA PHE A 209 -26.45 26.55 15.06
C PHE A 209 -25.08 27.24 15.10
N PRO A 210 -23.98 26.48 14.92
CA PRO A 210 -22.65 27.06 14.78
C PRO A 210 -22.60 28.09 13.64
N LYS A 211 -21.78 29.12 13.81
CA LYS A 211 -21.56 30.13 12.76
C LYS A 211 -20.96 29.47 11.52
N PRO A 212 -21.37 29.88 10.32
CA PRO A 212 -20.82 29.34 9.09
C PRO A 212 -19.33 29.72 8.95
N TYR A 213 -18.48 28.70 8.75
CA TYR A 213 -17.09 28.87 8.35
C TYR A 213 -16.95 28.54 6.86
N PHE A 214 -16.59 29.56 6.07
CA PHE A 214 -16.41 29.44 4.64
C PHE A 214 -14.98 29.10 4.27
N PHE A 215 -14.78 28.01 3.55
CA PHE A 215 -13.44 27.53 3.19
C PHE A 215 -13.06 27.78 1.71
N GLY A 216 -13.83 28.63 1.00
CA GLY A 216 -13.53 29.03 -0.37
C GLY A 216 -13.68 27.88 -1.38
N LYS A 217 -12.71 27.75 -2.28
CA LYS A 217 -12.63 26.66 -3.24
C LYS A 217 -11.99 25.40 -2.63
N ASN A 218 -11.37 25.51 -1.46
CA ASN A 218 -10.65 24.43 -0.81
C ASN A 218 -11.55 23.23 -0.46
N SER A 219 -10.97 22.11 -0.03
CA SER A 219 -11.67 20.96 0.53
C SER A 219 -11.36 20.79 2.02
N ILE A 220 -12.33 20.25 2.77
CA ILE A 220 -12.15 19.85 4.17
C ILE A 220 -12.00 18.35 4.26
N GLU A 221 -10.88 17.89 4.80
CA GLU A 221 -10.51 16.50 4.94
C GLU A 221 -10.19 16.17 6.42
N SER A 222 -10.09 14.88 6.73
CA SER A 222 -9.58 14.39 8.02
C SER A 222 -10.27 15.00 9.26
N THR A 223 -11.57 15.30 9.15
CA THR A 223 -12.36 15.89 10.25
C THR A 223 -12.45 14.93 11.43
N LYS A 224 -12.07 15.38 12.63
CA LYS A 224 -12.06 14.56 13.84
C LYS A 224 -12.45 15.34 15.09
N ALA A 225 -13.41 14.81 15.85
CA ALA A 225 -13.76 15.35 17.18
C ALA A 225 -12.70 14.98 18.22
N SER A 226 -12.45 15.85 19.19
CA SER A 226 -11.83 15.47 20.46
C SER A 226 -12.76 14.49 21.20
N PRO A 227 -12.25 13.63 22.10
CA PRO A 227 -13.08 12.65 22.82
C PRO A 227 -14.27 13.25 23.57
N LYS A 228 -14.13 14.48 24.08
CA LYS A 228 -15.23 15.24 24.75
C LYS A 228 -16.12 15.99 23.78
N GLY A 229 -15.69 16.19 22.53
CA GLY A 229 -16.39 17.00 21.55
C GLY A 229 -16.20 18.51 21.71
N ASP A 230 -15.26 18.95 22.54
CA ASP A 230 -14.97 20.37 22.78
C ASP A 230 -14.26 21.04 21.62
N PHE A 231 -13.54 20.23 20.82
CA PHE A 231 -12.79 20.67 19.66
C PHE A 231 -13.03 19.73 18.48
N VAL A 232 -12.99 20.31 17.29
CA VAL A 232 -12.98 19.56 16.02
C VAL A 232 -11.73 19.97 15.23
N THR A 233 -10.86 19.01 14.92
CA THR A 233 -9.72 19.22 14.02
C THR A 233 -10.12 18.84 12.60
N PHE A 234 -9.54 19.53 11.62
CA PHE A 234 -9.71 19.25 10.20
C PHE A 234 -8.49 19.66 9.41
N ARG A 235 -8.32 19.08 8.24
CA ARG A 235 -7.34 19.53 7.25
C ARG A 235 -8.03 20.31 6.15
N LEU A 236 -7.58 21.52 5.93
CA LEU A 236 -7.95 22.35 4.78
C LEU A 236 -6.91 22.06 3.68
N ARG A 237 -7.38 21.64 2.51
CA ARG A 237 -6.56 21.39 1.34
C ARG A 237 -6.93 22.38 0.25
N GLU A 238 -5.93 23.11 -0.24
CA GLU A 238 -6.10 24.03 -1.35
C GLU A 238 -6.34 23.25 -2.66
N GLU A 239 -7.20 23.77 -3.51
CA GLU A 239 -7.45 23.21 -4.83
C GLU A 239 -6.22 23.50 -5.71
N ALA A 240 -5.62 22.44 -6.28
CA ALA A 240 -4.52 22.56 -7.21
C ALA A 240 -5.01 22.30 -8.63
N GLU A 241 -4.61 23.16 -9.55
CA GLU A 241 -4.82 22.92 -10.98
C GLU A 241 -3.71 21.98 -11.49
N VAL A 242 -3.99 20.69 -11.46
CA VAL A 242 -3.03 19.68 -11.91
C VAL A 242 -3.51 19.14 -13.27
N LYS A 243 -2.64 19.19 -14.27
CA LYS A 243 -2.93 18.63 -15.58
C LYS A 243 -2.96 17.10 -15.49
N GLN A 244 -4.11 16.53 -15.80
CA GLN A 244 -4.28 15.08 -15.92
C GLN A 244 -3.92 14.60 -17.33
N GLU A 245 -3.49 13.34 -17.44
CA GLU A 245 -3.32 12.66 -18.70
C GLU A 245 -4.58 11.85 -19.01
N GLU A 246 -4.87 11.68 -20.29
CA GLU A 246 -5.99 10.87 -20.78
C GLU A 246 -5.46 9.64 -21.51
N MET A 247 -6.16 8.52 -21.34
CA MET A 247 -5.90 7.27 -22.03
C MET A 247 -7.09 6.88 -22.89
N GLU A 248 -6.80 6.48 -24.13
CA GLU A 248 -7.81 6.06 -25.11
C GLU A 248 -8.15 4.57 -24.96
N LEU A 249 -9.44 4.26 -24.97
CA LEU A 249 -10.00 2.91 -24.96
C LEU A 249 -10.49 2.58 -26.36
N PHE A 250 -9.80 1.68 -27.06
CA PHE A 250 -10.06 1.35 -28.46
C PHE A 250 -11.13 0.27 -28.65
N ILE A 251 -11.29 -0.64 -27.68
CA ILE A 251 -12.27 -1.73 -27.75
C ILE A 251 -13.33 -1.48 -26.68
N THR A 252 -14.52 -1.11 -27.14
CA THR A 252 -15.67 -0.72 -26.30
C THR A 252 -16.94 -1.42 -26.76
N ALA A 253 -17.96 -1.47 -25.89
CA ALA A 253 -19.21 -2.14 -26.18
C ALA A 253 -20.02 -1.49 -27.32
N ASP A 254 -19.85 -0.21 -27.56
CA ASP A 254 -20.56 0.57 -28.56
C ASP A 254 -19.74 0.84 -29.85
N GLY A 255 -18.46 0.39 -29.87
CA GLY A 255 -17.55 0.52 -31.02
C GLY A 255 -16.95 1.92 -31.20
N TYR A 256 -17.24 2.88 -30.32
CA TYR A 256 -16.64 4.21 -30.35
C TYR A 256 -15.52 4.31 -29.31
N ASN A 257 -14.41 4.98 -29.67
CA ASN A 257 -13.33 5.24 -28.75
C ASN A 257 -13.82 6.06 -27.55
N LYS A 258 -13.33 5.72 -26.37
CA LYS A 258 -13.61 6.45 -25.11
C LYS A 258 -12.29 6.90 -24.49
N PHE A 259 -12.36 7.93 -23.67
CA PHE A 259 -11.20 8.43 -22.94
C PHE A 259 -11.41 8.26 -21.44
N ARG A 260 -10.33 8.02 -20.73
CA ARG A 260 -10.31 7.92 -19.27
C ARG A 260 -9.10 8.67 -18.72
N ASP A 261 -9.33 9.47 -17.67
CA ASP A 261 -8.26 10.13 -16.95
C ASP A 261 -7.31 9.10 -16.31
N THR A 262 -6.02 9.40 -16.36
CA THR A 262 -4.96 8.62 -15.73
C THR A 262 -4.23 9.44 -14.65
N LYS A 263 -3.04 8.98 -14.22
CA LYS A 263 -2.27 9.63 -13.16
C LYS A 263 -1.57 10.90 -13.66
N THR A 264 -1.39 11.84 -12.74
CA THR A 264 -0.59 13.03 -12.99
C THR A 264 0.90 12.71 -13.05
N LYS A 265 1.62 13.36 -13.95
CA LYS A 265 3.08 13.26 -14.04
C LYS A 265 3.75 13.84 -12.81
N VAL A 266 4.98 13.41 -12.55
CA VAL A 266 5.79 13.96 -11.46
C VAL A 266 6.16 15.42 -11.73
N SER A 267 5.94 16.29 -10.74
CA SER A 267 6.27 17.73 -10.81
C SER A 267 6.17 18.36 -9.44
N THR A 268 6.96 19.41 -9.18
CA THR A 268 6.79 20.30 -8.02
C THR A 268 5.45 21.03 -8.03
N ASN A 269 4.83 21.19 -9.20
CA ASN A 269 3.49 21.79 -9.32
C ASN A 269 2.36 20.93 -8.71
N ASN A 270 2.63 19.66 -8.41
CA ASN A 270 1.67 18.76 -7.77
C ASN A 270 1.65 18.88 -6.24
N PHE A 271 2.53 19.67 -5.66
CA PHE A 271 2.46 19.97 -4.24
C PHE A 271 1.19 20.78 -3.93
N VAL A 272 0.53 20.39 -2.85
CA VAL A 272 -0.73 20.99 -2.44
C VAL A 272 -0.56 21.63 -1.07
N ASN A 273 -0.89 22.91 -0.95
CA ASN A 273 -0.88 23.57 0.35
C ASN A 273 -1.97 22.97 1.24
N THR A 274 -1.57 22.53 2.43
CA THR A 274 -2.49 22.02 3.45
C THR A 274 -2.30 22.76 4.76
N LYS A 275 -3.41 23.01 5.47
CA LYS A 275 -3.42 23.66 6.79
C LYS A 275 -4.24 22.82 7.76
N MET A 276 -3.78 22.70 8.97
CA MET A 276 -4.57 22.10 10.03
C MET A 276 -5.38 23.18 10.73
N GLY A 277 -6.70 23.00 10.73
CA GLY A 277 -7.64 23.85 11.44
C GLY A 277 -8.13 23.20 12.72
N ILE A 278 -8.44 24.04 13.71
CA ILE A 278 -9.10 23.64 14.94
C ILE A 278 -10.36 24.52 15.08
N TYR A 279 -11.50 23.88 15.20
CA TYR A 279 -12.73 24.52 15.58
C TYR A 279 -12.99 24.32 17.08
N ASN A 280 -13.08 25.40 17.82
CA ASN A 280 -13.46 25.41 19.25
C ASN A 280 -14.98 25.51 19.36
N VAL A 281 -15.62 24.45 19.81
CA VAL A 281 -17.08 24.34 19.86
C VAL A 281 -17.70 25.37 20.83
N ALA A 282 -17.11 25.51 22.02
CA ALA A 282 -17.64 26.43 23.04
C ALA A 282 -17.51 27.92 22.63
N LYS A 283 -16.44 28.27 21.90
CA LYS A 283 -16.19 29.65 21.45
C LYS A 283 -16.77 29.94 20.07
N ASP A 284 -17.25 28.92 19.37
CA ASP A 284 -17.72 28.99 17.98
C ASP A 284 -16.71 29.70 17.07
N THR A 285 -15.44 29.30 17.12
CA THR A 285 -14.33 29.93 16.39
C THR A 285 -13.40 28.91 15.76
N VAL A 286 -12.88 29.25 14.57
CA VAL A 286 -11.85 28.48 13.86
C VAL A 286 -10.52 29.19 13.92
N TYR A 287 -9.44 28.48 14.12
CA TYR A 287 -8.06 28.96 13.95
C TYR A 287 -7.16 27.92 13.32
N MET A 288 -6.13 28.38 12.60
CA MET A 288 -5.16 27.51 11.94
C MET A 288 -3.94 27.30 12.82
N VAL A 289 -3.43 26.07 12.86
CA VAL A 289 -2.19 25.75 13.56
C VAL A 289 -1.00 26.25 12.74
N ASN A 290 -0.09 26.97 13.37
CA ASN A 290 1.16 27.40 12.75
C ASN A 290 2.29 26.40 13.12
N PHE A 291 2.83 25.71 12.11
CA PHE A 291 3.90 24.72 12.25
C PHE A 291 5.30 25.25 11.90
N SER A 292 5.48 26.56 11.67
CA SER A 292 6.78 27.15 11.28
C SER A 292 7.88 27.00 12.33
N SER A 293 7.54 26.65 13.59
CA SER A 293 8.50 26.38 14.67
C SER A 293 8.95 24.91 14.77
N LEU A 294 8.54 24.03 13.85
CA LEU A 294 9.08 22.68 13.77
C LEU A 294 10.58 22.72 13.52
N SER A 295 11.31 21.85 14.20
CA SER A 295 12.75 21.69 13.93
C SER A 295 12.98 21.29 12.46
N HIS A 296 14.03 21.80 11.84
CA HIS A 296 14.43 21.43 10.47
C HIS A 296 13.40 21.73 9.35
N ILE A 297 12.32 22.48 9.64
CA ILE A 297 11.26 22.78 8.69
C ILE A 297 11.77 23.55 7.45
N GLN A 298 12.88 24.26 7.58
CA GLN A 298 13.51 25.06 6.51
C GLN A 298 14.79 24.42 5.95
N ASP A 299 15.11 23.19 6.35
CA ASP A 299 16.30 22.52 5.84
C ASP A 299 16.14 22.16 4.37
N VAL A 300 17.16 22.49 3.60
CA VAL A 300 17.21 22.23 2.16
C VAL A 300 17.87 20.88 1.93
N PRO A 301 17.28 19.98 1.13
CA PRO A 301 17.88 18.68 0.79
C PRO A 301 19.28 18.82 0.19
N ASP A 302 20.18 17.87 0.50
CA ASP A 302 21.59 17.96 0.07
C ASP A 302 21.79 17.98 -1.44
N TYR A 303 20.92 17.34 -2.22
CA TYR A 303 21.00 17.34 -3.68
C TYR A 303 20.85 18.74 -4.30
N PHE A 304 20.19 19.67 -3.62
CA PHE A 304 20.08 21.07 -4.07
C PHE A 304 21.45 21.73 -4.26
N LYS A 305 22.42 21.37 -3.42
CA LYS A 305 23.82 21.90 -3.48
C LYS A 305 24.55 21.52 -4.77
N LEU A 306 24.05 20.52 -5.50
CA LEU A 306 24.66 20.06 -6.77
C LEU A 306 24.35 20.98 -7.95
N TYR A 307 23.40 21.87 -7.81
CA TYR A 307 22.92 22.74 -8.89
C TYR A 307 23.17 24.23 -8.54
N GLU A 308 23.90 24.94 -9.40
CA GLU A 308 24.21 26.38 -9.21
C GLU A 308 22.94 27.23 -9.02
N LYS A 309 21.88 26.92 -9.79
CA LYS A 309 20.58 27.62 -9.68
C LYS A 309 19.93 27.56 -8.29
N ASN A 310 20.33 26.58 -7.47
CA ASN A 310 19.74 26.33 -6.15
C ASN A 310 20.58 26.89 -5.00
N LYS A 311 21.80 27.37 -5.25
CA LYS A 311 22.72 27.83 -4.19
C LYS A 311 22.22 29.04 -3.39
N ASN A 312 21.39 29.87 -4.01
CA ASN A 312 20.90 31.13 -3.42
C ASN A 312 19.36 31.07 -3.18
N LEU A 313 18.77 29.87 -2.98
CA LEU A 313 17.35 29.77 -2.67
C LEU A 313 17.07 30.34 -1.27
N ASP A 314 16.03 31.16 -1.19
CA ASP A 314 15.50 31.61 0.11
C ASP A 314 15.02 30.40 0.91
N LYS A 315 15.42 30.35 2.19
CA LYS A 315 14.89 29.35 3.12
C LYS A 315 13.40 29.56 3.31
N LYS A 316 12.61 28.56 3.00
CA LYS A 316 11.17 28.56 3.18
C LYS A 316 10.74 27.32 3.94
N ASP A 317 9.66 27.44 4.68
CA ASP A 317 9.04 26.29 5.32
C ASP A 317 8.66 25.26 4.26
N LYS A 318 9.01 23.98 4.50
CA LYS A 318 8.58 22.87 3.66
C LYS A 318 7.05 22.79 3.66
N LEU A 319 6.47 22.41 2.53
CA LEU A 319 5.06 22.05 2.48
C LEU A 319 4.84 20.75 3.25
N ILE A 320 3.94 20.78 4.19
CA ILE A 320 3.68 19.66 5.10
C ILE A 320 2.24 19.18 5.03
N VAL A 321 2.02 17.96 5.51
CA VAL A 321 0.70 17.36 5.73
C VAL A 321 0.61 16.93 7.19
N ALA A 322 -0.28 17.59 7.95
CA ALA A 322 -0.62 17.19 9.30
C ALA A 322 -1.78 16.18 9.27
N GLN A 323 -1.60 15.03 9.92
CA GLN A 323 -2.64 14.00 10.03
C GLN A 323 -3.64 14.34 11.13
N ALA A 324 -4.82 13.68 11.11
CA ALA A 324 -5.78 13.83 12.21
C ALA A 324 -5.17 13.36 13.54
N PRO A 325 -5.36 14.09 14.65
CA PRO A 325 -4.77 13.72 15.94
C PRO A 325 -5.17 12.34 16.41
N ILE A 326 -4.24 11.64 17.07
CA ILE A 326 -4.56 10.48 17.90
C ILE A 326 -4.70 10.98 19.34
N TYR A 327 -5.85 10.73 19.93
CA TYR A 327 -6.15 11.13 21.30
C TYR A 327 -5.93 9.99 22.28
N ASN A 328 -5.50 10.32 23.49
CA ASN A 328 -5.65 9.42 24.62
C ASN A 328 -7.12 9.34 25.07
N GLN A 329 -7.43 8.46 26.00
CA GLN A 329 -8.81 8.11 26.36
C GLN A 329 -9.63 9.32 26.90
N ASP A 330 -9.00 10.23 27.63
CA ASP A 330 -9.67 11.40 28.22
C ASP A 330 -9.54 12.68 27.39
N GLY A 331 -8.78 12.66 26.29
CA GLY A 331 -8.55 13.79 25.39
C GLY A 331 -7.59 14.86 25.94
N SER A 332 -6.80 14.53 26.97
CA SER A 332 -5.78 15.45 27.52
C SER A 332 -4.54 15.57 26.64
N TYR A 333 -4.29 14.58 25.79
CA TYR A 333 -3.22 14.59 24.80
C TYR A 333 -3.77 14.41 23.37
N ALA A 334 -3.19 15.14 22.44
CA ALA A 334 -3.50 15.06 21.02
C ALA A 334 -2.20 14.93 20.21
N ILE A 335 -1.86 13.73 19.76
CA ILE A 335 -0.62 13.48 19.01
C ILE A 335 -0.90 13.60 17.53
N VAL A 336 -0.16 14.45 16.86
CA VAL A 336 -0.24 14.69 15.43
C VAL A 336 1.03 14.20 14.75
N GLU A 337 0.88 13.34 13.76
CA GLU A 337 1.95 13.01 12.82
C GLU A 337 1.94 14.04 11.69
N ILE A 338 3.12 14.61 11.40
CA ILE A 338 3.31 15.60 10.35
C ILE A 338 4.38 15.08 9.41
N ARG A 339 4.19 15.28 8.11
CA ARG A 339 5.15 14.87 7.08
C ARG A 339 5.39 15.98 6.08
N SER A 340 6.63 16.13 5.63
CA SER A 340 6.94 16.97 4.48
C SER A 340 6.43 16.29 3.19
N GLN A 341 6.00 17.08 2.20
CA GLN A 341 5.48 16.53 0.95
C GLN A 341 6.57 15.98 0.02
N ASP A 342 7.82 16.30 0.26
CA ASP A 342 8.99 15.65 -0.34
C ASP A 342 9.34 14.31 0.32
N ASN A 343 8.57 13.90 1.34
CA ASN A 343 8.71 12.68 2.14
C ASN A 343 10.06 12.49 2.85
N LYS A 344 10.85 13.54 3.04
CA LYS A 344 12.16 13.47 3.69
C LYS A 344 12.10 13.66 5.20
N ASP A 345 11.05 14.29 5.71
CA ASP A 345 10.91 14.59 7.14
C ASP A 345 9.56 14.12 7.69
N ARG A 346 9.62 13.63 8.93
CA ARG A 346 8.48 13.21 9.73
C ARG A 346 8.61 13.74 11.15
N TRP A 347 7.57 14.40 11.65
CA TRP A 347 7.48 14.88 13.02
C TRP A 347 6.33 14.23 13.76
N LEU A 348 6.51 13.99 15.05
CA LEU A 348 5.43 13.69 15.98
C LEU A 348 5.37 14.85 16.97
N VAL A 349 4.19 15.43 17.15
CA VAL A 349 3.97 16.55 18.07
C VAL A 349 2.80 16.30 19.00
N ASN A 350 2.86 16.82 20.22
CA ASN A 350 1.72 16.92 21.12
C ASN A 350 1.09 18.30 20.95
N LEU A 351 -0.12 18.36 20.38
CA LEU A 351 -0.85 19.57 20.03
C LEU A 351 -1.77 20.01 21.19
N ASN A 352 -1.69 21.24 21.61
CA ASN A 352 -2.65 21.88 22.50
C ASN A 352 -3.83 22.40 21.69
N LEU A 353 -4.97 21.76 21.80
CA LEU A 353 -6.19 22.12 21.04
C LEU A 353 -6.76 23.48 21.43
N ALA A 354 -6.52 24.00 22.63
CA ALA A 354 -7.06 25.27 23.07
C ALA A 354 -6.31 26.47 22.51
N THR A 355 -5.03 26.32 22.24
CA THR A 355 -4.13 27.41 21.80
C THR A 355 -3.58 27.24 20.40
N GLY A 356 -3.57 26.02 19.85
CA GLY A 356 -2.89 25.68 18.61
C GLY A 356 -1.37 25.56 18.73
N SER A 357 -0.80 25.77 19.96
CA SER A 357 0.62 25.53 20.21
C SER A 357 0.91 24.03 20.29
N PHE A 358 2.15 23.62 20.04
CA PHE A 358 2.54 22.22 20.11
C PHE A 358 3.90 22.05 20.77
N LYS A 359 4.17 20.84 21.24
CA LYS A 359 5.48 20.38 21.68
C LYS A 359 5.95 19.28 20.77
N GLU A 360 7.12 19.43 20.18
CA GLU A 360 7.75 18.39 19.37
C GLU A 360 8.20 17.22 20.26
N ILE A 361 7.90 15.99 19.82
CA ILE A 361 8.23 14.74 20.50
C ILE A 361 9.37 14.05 19.76
N GLU A 362 9.30 14.02 18.43
CA GLU A 362 10.22 13.28 17.57
C GLU A 362 10.34 14.01 16.23
N HIS A 363 11.56 14.07 15.70
CA HIS A 363 11.86 14.39 14.32
C HIS A 363 12.65 13.23 13.70
N GLN A 364 12.26 12.80 12.54
CA GLN A 364 12.93 11.79 11.73
C GLN A 364 13.22 12.37 10.36
N HIS A 365 14.46 12.19 9.89
CA HIS A 365 14.91 12.65 8.59
C HIS A 365 15.58 11.51 7.80
N ASP A 366 15.36 11.49 6.49
CA ASP A 366 16.10 10.66 5.54
C ASP A 366 16.33 11.48 4.27
N GLU A 367 17.60 11.61 3.84
CA GLU A 367 17.92 12.35 2.62
C GLU A 367 17.28 11.72 1.36
N ALA A 368 17.03 10.41 1.38
CA ALA A 368 16.23 9.75 0.34
C ALA A 368 14.73 9.95 0.61
N TRP A 369 14.13 9.14 1.45
CA TRP A 369 12.74 9.29 1.88
C TRP A 369 12.46 8.47 3.16
N ILE A 370 11.62 9.02 4.01
CA ILE A 370 11.07 8.31 5.17
C ILE A 370 10.13 7.19 4.69
N GLY A 371 10.29 5.99 5.20
CA GLY A 371 9.46 4.84 4.84
C GLY A 371 9.77 3.61 5.68
N GLY A 372 9.35 2.44 5.20
CA GLY A 372 9.53 1.14 5.83
C GLY A 372 8.27 0.60 6.52
N PRO A 373 8.30 -0.64 7.01
CA PRO A 373 7.15 -1.25 7.65
C PRO A 373 6.59 -0.40 8.79
N GLY A 374 5.27 -0.17 8.78
CA GLY A 374 4.60 0.68 9.76
C GLY A 374 4.85 2.18 9.63
N ILE A 375 5.63 2.60 8.63
CA ILE A 375 5.94 4.00 8.34
C ILE A 375 5.64 4.25 6.85
N PRO A 376 4.47 4.77 6.49
CA PRO A 376 4.12 4.94 5.08
C PRO A 376 5.05 5.93 4.39
N SER A 377 5.39 5.65 3.14
CA SER A 377 6.22 6.50 2.29
C SER A 377 5.43 7.59 1.53
N TYR A 378 4.21 7.85 1.95
CA TYR A 378 3.33 8.85 1.36
C TYR A 378 2.79 9.82 2.42
N ALA A 379 3.02 11.12 2.24
CA ALA A 379 2.75 12.15 3.24
C ALA A 379 1.29 12.21 3.74
N PHE A 380 0.33 11.80 2.91
CA PHE A 380 -1.10 11.79 3.28
C PHE A 380 -1.54 10.54 4.06
N SER A 381 -0.64 9.63 4.39
CA SER A 381 -0.91 8.41 5.15
C SER A 381 -0.32 8.49 6.56
N SER A 382 -0.98 7.84 7.53
CA SER A 382 -0.49 7.76 8.92
C SER A 382 0.29 6.47 9.15
N GLY A 383 1.33 6.54 9.99
CA GLY A 383 2.10 5.40 10.45
C GLY A 383 1.52 4.70 11.68
N THR A 384 2.24 3.69 12.17
CA THR A 384 1.95 3.04 13.44
C THR A 384 2.13 4.05 14.57
N LEU A 385 1.05 4.34 15.29
CA LEU A 385 1.03 5.28 16.40
C LEU A 385 -0.18 4.98 17.30
N GLY A 386 -0.01 4.98 18.63
CA GLY A 386 -1.10 4.80 19.56
C GLY A 386 -0.69 5.06 21.00
N PHE A 387 -1.66 4.95 21.93
CA PHE A 387 -1.43 5.11 23.37
C PHE A 387 -1.43 3.77 24.10
N LEU A 388 -0.56 3.62 25.10
CA LEU A 388 -0.55 2.53 26.06
C LEU A 388 -1.61 2.72 27.15
N ALA A 389 -1.69 1.73 28.08
CA ALA A 389 -2.70 1.69 29.14
C ALA A 389 -2.61 2.86 30.15
N ASP A 390 -1.43 3.44 30.32
CA ASP A 390 -1.19 4.57 31.24
C ASP A 390 -1.73 5.91 30.73
N ASN A 391 -2.25 5.96 29.49
CA ASN A 391 -2.76 7.17 28.85
C ASN A 391 -1.73 8.32 28.66
N GLU A 392 -0.46 8.09 28.98
CA GLU A 392 0.64 9.07 28.90
C GLU A 392 1.77 8.62 27.98
N THR A 393 1.88 7.31 27.71
CA THR A 393 2.93 6.75 26.86
C THR A 393 2.37 6.42 25.48
N ILE A 394 3.00 6.96 24.44
CA ILE A 394 2.73 6.61 23.06
C ILE A 394 3.71 5.53 22.57
N TYR A 395 3.29 4.75 21.58
CA TYR A 395 4.18 3.85 20.82
C TYR A 395 4.15 4.21 19.34
N PHE A 396 5.28 4.04 18.66
CA PHE A 396 5.42 4.33 17.23
C PHE A 396 6.59 3.52 16.62
N GLN A 397 6.64 3.45 15.29
CA GLN A 397 7.78 2.86 14.58
C GLN A 397 8.71 3.92 14.01
N SER A 398 10.01 3.58 13.96
CA SER A 398 11.07 4.41 13.40
C SER A 398 12.18 3.54 12.80
N GLU A 399 12.80 3.99 11.71
CA GLU A 399 13.96 3.37 11.06
C GLU A 399 15.31 4.03 11.41
N ILE A 400 15.37 4.80 12.47
CA ILE A 400 16.58 5.56 12.84
C ILE A 400 17.84 4.67 12.99
N THR A 401 17.64 3.39 13.31
CA THR A 401 18.72 2.40 13.43
C THR A 401 18.96 1.56 12.16
N GLY A 402 18.35 1.94 11.03
CA GLY A 402 18.47 1.25 9.75
C GLY A 402 17.40 0.20 9.46
N TYR A 403 16.65 -0.24 10.47
CA TYR A 403 15.53 -1.18 10.37
C TYR A 403 14.32 -0.62 11.11
N SER A 404 13.10 -0.98 10.67
CA SER A 404 11.88 -0.51 11.31
C SER A 404 11.68 -1.21 12.65
N HIS A 405 11.80 -0.45 13.74
CA HIS A 405 11.64 -0.92 15.11
C HIS A 405 10.56 -0.16 15.88
N LEU A 406 10.10 -0.77 16.98
CA LEU A 406 9.08 -0.24 17.85
C LEU A 406 9.71 0.59 18.98
N TYR A 407 9.18 1.79 19.19
CA TYR A 407 9.60 2.75 20.21
C TYR A 407 8.42 3.16 21.07
N THR A 408 8.71 3.60 22.29
CA THR A 408 7.77 4.30 23.16
C THR A 408 8.31 5.66 23.56
N TYR A 409 7.38 6.60 23.85
CA TYR A 409 7.71 7.89 24.41
C TYR A 409 6.66 8.27 25.48
N ASN A 410 7.12 8.54 26.70
CA ASN A 410 6.24 8.99 27.77
C ASN A 410 6.16 10.52 27.77
N LEU A 411 4.94 11.06 27.57
CA LEU A 411 4.67 12.49 27.35
C LEU A 411 4.90 13.34 28.63
N ARG A 412 4.79 12.74 29.82
CA ARG A 412 5.01 13.43 31.09
C ARG A 412 6.50 13.50 31.43
N THR A 413 7.23 12.40 31.30
CA THR A 413 8.64 12.31 31.69
C THR A 413 9.61 12.63 30.56
N ASN A 414 9.15 12.75 29.32
CA ASN A 414 9.92 12.89 28.08
C ASN A 414 10.92 11.74 27.82
N LYS A 415 10.66 10.56 28.37
CA LYS A 415 11.54 9.40 28.21
C LYS A 415 11.17 8.64 26.95
N LYS A 416 12.13 8.51 26.01
CA LYS A 416 12.07 7.64 24.82
C LYS A 416 12.73 6.30 25.14
N VAL A 417 12.13 5.19 24.69
CA VAL A 417 12.66 3.84 24.84
C VAL A 417 12.48 3.08 23.52
N GLN A 418 13.56 2.46 23.03
CA GLN A 418 13.50 1.50 21.92
C GLN A 418 13.13 0.14 22.50
N LEU A 419 12.02 -0.47 22.03
CA LEU A 419 11.55 -1.77 22.52
C LEU A 419 12.10 -2.96 21.74
N THR A 420 12.39 -2.79 20.45
CA THR A 420 12.92 -3.85 19.58
C THR A 420 14.19 -3.36 18.89
N GLN A 421 15.13 -4.28 18.61
CA GLN A 421 16.41 -3.97 17.98
C GLN A 421 16.97 -5.16 17.21
N GLY A 422 17.85 -4.92 16.25
CA GLY A 422 18.54 -5.94 15.46
C GLY A 422 18.46 -5.68 13.96
N ASN A 423 19.07 -6.57 13.17
CA ASN A 423 19.06 -6.49 11.70
C ASN A 423 17.82 -7.19 11.12
N TRP A 424 16.66 -6.80 11.57
CA TRP A 424 15.34 -7.32 11.19
C TRP A 424 14.28 -6.24 11.43
N GLU A 425 13.08 -6.43 10.92
CA GLU A 425 12.02 -5.42 10.92
C GLU A 425 10.79 -5.87 11.71
N VAL A 426 10.19 -4.93 12.43
CA VAL A 426 8.80 -5.03 12.89
C VAL A 426 7.90 -4.66 11.71
N ARG A 427 7.25 -5.66 11.12
CA ARG A 427 6.42 -5.49 9.93
C ARG A 427 4.96 -5.19 10.22
N GLY A 428 4.51 -5.53 11.41
CA GLY A 428 3.15 -5.26 11.87
C GLY A 428 3.06 -5.23 13.38
N VAL A 429 2.19 -4.38 13.91
CA VAL A 429 1.98 -4.18 15.36
C VAL A 429 0.49 -4.25 15.67
N VAL A 430 0.12 -5.12 16.59
CA VAL A 430 -1.22 -5.18 17.19
C VAL A 430 -1.05 -5.06 18.70
N LEU A 431 -1.69 -4.07 19.31
CA LEU A 431 -1.72 -3.92 20.76
C LEU A 431 -2.92 -4.69 21.33
N SER A 432 -2.71 -5.49 22.38
CA SER A 432 -3.78 -6.21 23.08
C SER A 432 -4.87 -5.26 23.61
N LYS A 433 -6.07 -5.77 23.85
CA LYS A 433 -7.19 -4.96 24.38
C LYS A 433 -6.86 -4.33 25.74
N ASP A 434 -6.16 -5.04 26.60
CA ASP A 434 -5.70 -4.52 27.90
C ASP A 434 -4.48 -3.58 27.79
N LYS A 435 -3.97 -3.38 26.55
CA LYS A 435 -2.83 -2.52 26.21
C LYS A 435 -1.52 -2.85 26.93
N LYS A 436 -1.36 -4.12 27.37
CA LYS A 436 -0.18 -4.59 28.09
C LYS A 436 0.73 -5.50 27.27
N THR A 437 0.26 -5.95 26.10
CA THR A 437 1.00 -6.88 25.24
C THR A 437 0.96 -6.38 23.80
N PHE A 438 2.12 -6.36 23.16
CA PHE A 438 2.20 -6.23 21.71
C PHE A 438 2.24 -7.61 21.06
N TYR A 439 1.48 -7.77 19.98
CA TYR A 439 1.63 -8.86 19.03
C TYR A 439 2.31 -8.29 17.78
N LEU A 440 3.40 -8.91 17.35
CA LEU A 440 4.26 -8.39 16.32
C LEU A 440 4.39 -9.39 15.16
N THR A 441 4.23 -8.91 13.93
CA THR A 441 4.74 -9.60 12.75
C THR A 441 6.17 -9.12 12.52
N THR A 442 7.11 -10.06 12.37
CA THR A 442 8.55 -9.76 12.21
C THR A 442 9.18 -10.65 11.14
N ASN A 443 10.41 -10.35 10.78
CA ASN A 443 11.29 -11.20 9.97
C ASN A 443 12.60 -11.53 10.69
N THR A 444 12.51 -11.87 11.99
CA THR A 444 13.66 -12.06 12.89
C THR A 444 14.58 -13.18 12.47
N THR A 445 14.08 -14.32 11.97
CA THR A 445 14.92 -15.50 11.64
C THR A 445 15.45 -15.45 10.21
N HIS A 446 14.71 -14.85 9.29
CA HIS A 446 15.11 -14.70 7.91
C HIS A 446 14.33 -13.53 7.24
N PRO A 447 14.96 -12.67 6.44
CA PRO A 447 14.30 -11.54 5.79
C PRO A 447 13.03 -11.92 5.01
N GLY A 448 13.01 -13.10 4.41
CA GLY A 448 11.90 -13.64 3.63
C GLY A 448 10.82 -14.37 4.44
N ASN A 449 10.90 -14.39 5.78
CA ASN A 449 9.86 -14.95 6.64
C ASN A 449 8.92 -13.86 7.16
N ARG A 450 7.70 -14.27 7.55
CA ARG A 450 6.76 -13.47 8.33
C ARG A 450 6.34 -14.29 9.53
N GLU A 451 6.81 -13.88 10.69
CA GLU A 451 6.69 -14.61 11.94
C GLU A 451 5.80 -13.86 12.91
N TRP A 452 5.16 -14.58 13.83
CA TRP A 452 4.26 -14.01 14.82
C TRP A 452 4.81 -14.17 16.23
N TYR A 453 5.00 -13.04 16.90
CA TYR A 453 5.52 -12.94 18.27
C TYR A 453 4.53 -12.21 19.18
N LYS A 454 4.65 -12.44 20.48
CA LYS A 454 4.12 -11.54 21.50
C LYS A 454 5.26 -10.93 22.32
N MET A 455 5.01 -9.74 22.86
CA MET A 455 5.97 -8.99 23.68
C MET A 455 5.21 -8.20 24.73
N ASN A 456 5.50 -8.42 26.04
CA ASN A 456 4.90 -7.58 27.07
C ASN A 456 5.49 -6.17 27.00
N VAL A 457 4.65 -5.17 27.22
CA VAL A 457 5.07 -3.76 27.24
C VAL A 457 6.10 -3.50 28.34
N SER A 458 6.01 -4.19 29.48
CA SER A 458 6.82 -3.95 30.67
C SER A 458 8.26 -4.43 30.57
N ASP A 459 8.52 -5.54 29.87
CA ASP A 459 9.84 -6.18 29.81
C ASP A 459 10.44 -6.17 28.40
N ALA A 460 9.65 -5.88 27.38
CA ALA A 460 10.03 -5.85 25.97
C ALA A 460 10.69 -7.18 25.47
N ILE A 461 10.35 -8.32 26.11
CA ILE A 461 10.87 -9.63 25.74
C ILE A 461 10.02 -10.26 24.64
N LEU A 462 10.64 -10.51 23.47
CA LEU A 462 10.01 -11.21 22.35
C LEU A 462 9.82 -12.70 22.67
N GLN A 463 8.58 -13.16 22.59
CA GLN A 463 8.21 -14.55 22.79
C GLN A 463 7.61 -15.11 21.49
N PRO A 464 8.24 -16.13 20.85
CA PRO A 464 7.76 -16.69 19.60
C PRO A 464 6.43 -17.45 19.80
N ILE A 465 5.52 -17.26 18.84
CA ILE A 465 4.24 -18.01 18.77
C ILE A 465 4.23 -18.88 17.52
N LEU A 466 4.39 -18.28 16.33
CA LEU A 466 4.47 -18.98 15.03
C LEU A 466 5.75 -18.51 14.33
N THR A 467 6.72 -19.42 14.18
CA THR A 467 8.06 -19.11 13.64
C THR A 467 8.55 -20.14 12.62
N ASN A 468 7.64 -20.97 12.10
CA ASN A 468 7.97 -21.88 11.01
C ASN A 468 8.29 -21.07 9.75
N ASP A 469 9.16 -21.61 8.90
CA ASP A 469 9.46 -21.01 7.60
C ASP A 469 8.17 -20.75 6.80
N GLY A 470 8.15 -19.61 6.11
CA GLY A 470 7.01 -19.15 5.35
C GLY A 470 6.47 -17.81 5.82
N ALA A 471 5.25 -17.52 5.48
CA ALA A 471 4.58 -16.31 5.94
C ALA A 471 3.28 -16.63 6.69
N HIS A 472 3.15 -15.99 7.86
CA HIS A 472 1.98 -16.03 8.70
C HIS A 472 1.31 -14.65 8.69
N GLU A 473 0.19 -14.51 8.00
CA GLU A 473 -0.69 -13.35 8.12
C GLU A 473 -1.72 -13.68 9.21
N VAL A 474 -1.64 -12.99 10.34
CA VAL A 474 -2.35 -13.39 11.55
C VAL A 474 -3.39 -12.35 11.95
N SER A 475 -4.61 -12.83 12.24
CA SER A 475 -5.68 -12.07 12.85
C SER A 475 -6.09 -12.70 14.19
N LEU A 476 -6.06 -11.89 15.27
CA LEU A 476 -6.46 -12.33 16.60
C LEU A 476 -7.98 -12.43 16.71
N SER A 477 -8.46 -13.48 17.37
CA SER A 477 -9.86 -13.54 17.79
C SER A 477 -10.19 -12.40 18.77
N PRO A 478 -11.47 -11.97 18.86
CA PRO A 478 -11.87 -10.92 19.82
C PRO A 478 -11.53 -11.20 21.28
N ASP A 479 -11.36 -12.45 21.69
CA ASP A 479 -10.94 -12.85 23.03
C ASP A 479 -9.42 -13.09 23.16
N GLU A 480 -8.67 -12.85 22.07
CA GLU A 480 -7.22 -13.01 21.93
C GLU A 480 -6.65 -14.42 22.20
N LYS A 481 -7.52 -15.45 22.29
CA LYS A 481 -7.11 -16.82 22.61
C LYS A 481 -6.85 -17.67 21.38
N THR A 482 -7.40 -17.29 20.22
CA THR A 482 -7.32 -18.04 18.97
C THR A 482 -6.74 -17.15 17.87
N LEU A 483 -5.95 -17.74 16.99
CA LEU A 483 -5.39 -17.12 15.82
C LEU A 483 -6.13 -17.64 14.58
N LEU A 484 -6.53 -16.74 13.71
CA LEU A 484 -6.81 -17.02 12.31
C LEU A 484 -5.55 -16.72 11.53
N VAL A 485 -5.04 -17.69 10.81
CA VAL A 485 -3.74 -17.61 10.13
C VAL A 485 -3.93 -17.92 8.67
N ARG A 486 -3.57 -16.99 7.82
CA ARG A 486 -3.34 -17.25 6.40
C ARG A 486 -1.86 -17.56 6.23
N TYR A 487 -1.56 -18.81 5.85
CA TYR A 487 -0.19 -19.33 5.79
C TYR A 487 0.14 -19.85 4.41
N SER A 488 1.38 -19.66 4.00
CA SER A 488 1.96 -20.23 2.78
C SER A 488 3.44 -20.55 2.94
N TYR A 489 3.95 -21.36 2.00
CA TYR A 489 5.37 -21.66 1.84
C TYR A 489 5.79 -21.49 0.37
N LYS A 490 7.05 -21.58 0.05
CA LYS A 490 7.62 -21.30 -1.30
C LYS A 490 6.88 -21.97 -2.45
N ASN A 491 6.47 -23.23 -2.25
CA ASN A 491 5.74 -24.05 -3.23
C ASN A 491 4.34 -24.47 -2.75
N LYS A 492 3.84 -23.85 -1.70
CA LYS A 492 2.49 -24.08 -1.16
C LYS A 492 1.71 -22.80 -1.19
N PRO A 493 0.66 -22.68 -2.02
CA PRO A 493 -0.22 -21.52 -2.05
C PRO A 493 -0.85 -21.21 -0.71
N TRP A 494 -1.39 -20.00 -0.59
CA TRP A 494 -2.04 -19.53 0.61
C TRP A 494 -3.28 -20.31 0.97
N GLU A 495 -3.34 -20.77 2.23
CA GLU A 495 -4.51 -21.44 2.80
C GLU A 495 -4.83 -20.86 4.17
N LEU A 496 -6.07 -21.02 4.63
CA LEU A 496 -6.49 -20.60 5.96
C LEU A 496 -6.30 -21.71 6.99
N TYR A 497 -5.81 -21.29 8.15
CA TYR A 497 -5.60 -22.14 9.32
C TYR A 497 -6.15 -21.46 10.57
N TRP A 498 -6.36 -22.22 11.60
CA TRP A 498 -6.54 -21.70 12.95
C TRP A 498 -5.50 -22.30 13.90
N ALA A 499 -5.15 -21.56 14.93
CA ALA A 499 -4.23 -22.01 15.98
C ALA A 499 -4.62 -21.40 17.35
N THR A 500 -4.10 -21.95 18.44
CA THR A 500 -4.20 -21.29 19.75
C THR A 500 -3.13 -20.20 19.85
N ASN A 501 -3.44 -19.09 20.53
CA ASN A 501 -2.50 -17.99 20.72
C ASN A 501 -1.47 -18.29 21.83
N LYS A 502 -0.64 -19.30 21.62
CA LYS A 502 0.43 -19.72 22.54
C LYS A 502 1.63 -20.30 21.79
N LYS A 503 2.79 -20.26 22.43
CA LYS A 503 4.04 -20.82 21.89
C LYS A 503 3.87 -22.28 21.46
N GLY A 504 4.35 -22.60 20.24
CA GLY A 504 4.38 -23.96 19.71
C GLY A 504 3.03 -24.52 19.32
N SER A 505 2.04 -23.67 19.05
CA SER A 505 0.72 -24.10 18.57
C SER A 505 0.82 -24.63 17.14
N SER A 506 0.14 -25.75 16.91
CA SER A 506 0.01 -26.32 15.56
C SER A 506 -1.00 -25.55 14.74
N LEU A 507 -0.72 -25.39 13.45
CA LEU A 507 -1.65 -24.86 12.46
C LEU A 507 -2.65 -25.95 12.06
N ASN A 508 -3.95 -25.69 12.18
CA ASN A 508 -5.02 -26.58 11.79
C ASN A 508 -5.69 -26.03 10.52
N GLN A 509 -5.55 -26.72 9.40
CA GLN A 509 -6.00 -26.24 8.09
C GLN A 509 -7.52 -26.19 8.00
N ILE A 510 -8.05 -25.12 7.42
CA ILE A 510 -9.49 -24.85 7.22
C ILE A 510 -9.84 -25.01 5.75
N THR A 511 -8.99 -24.55 4.83
CA THR A 511 -9.26 -24.53 3.38
C THR A 511 -8.28 -25.40 2.62
N PHE A 512 -8.74 -25.97 1.49
CA PHE A 512 -7.96 -26.80 0.57
C PHE A 512 -8.31 -26.32 -0.84
N SER A 513 -7.59 -25.33 -1.35
CA SER A 513 -7.99 -24.57 -2.52
C SER A 513 -7.37 -25.07 -3.82
N THR A 514 -6.24 -25.79 -3.74
CA THR A 514 -5.48 -26.21 -4.93
C THR A 514 -6.22 -27.27 -5.73
N THR A 515 -6.16 -27.17 -7.07
CA THR A 515 -6.75 -28.16 -7.99
C THR A 515 -5.94 -29.45 -8.02
N ALA A 516 -6.55 -30.55 -8.46
CA ALA A 516 -5.85 -31.82 -8.69
C ALA A 516 -4.71 -31.65 -9.70
N ALA A 517 -4.97 -30.95 -10.81
CA ALA A 517 -3.95 -30.69 -11.85
C ALA A 517 -2.72 -29.95 -11.30
N PHE A 518 -2.91 -28.98 -10.41
CA PHE A 518 -1.79 -28.30 -9.75
C PHE A 518 -1.02 -29.22 -8.81
N GLN A 519 -1.72 -30.11 -8.09
CA GLN A 519 -1.10 -31.05 -7.14
C GLN A 519 -0.32 -32.20 -7.82
N GLU A 520 -0.67 -32.55 -9.06
CA GLU A 520 0.00 -33.62 -9.82
C GLU A 520 1.43 -33.27 -10.24
N TYR A 521 1.78 -31.97 -10.33
CA TYR A 521 3.14 -31.55 -10.66
C TYR A 521 4.02 -31.43 -9.41
N ASN A 522 5.26 -31.88 -9.49
CA ASN A 522 6.22 -31.77 -8.38
C ASN A 522 6.89 -30.40 -8.38
N TRP A 523 6.21 -29.39 -7.83
CA TRP A 523 6.67 -28.01 -7.76
C TRP A 523 7.99 -27.89 -7.00
N ARG A 524 8.97 -27.23 -7.62
CA ARG A 524 10.24 -26.93 -6.95
C ARG A 524 9.99 -25.96 -5.78
N SER A 525 10.66 -26.25 -4.67
CA SER A 525 10.83 -25.29 -3.58
C SER A 525 12.15 -24.55 -3.84
N PRO A 526 12.15 -23.36 -4.47
CA PRO A 526 13.39 -22.70 -4.86
C PRO A 526 14.26 -22.44 -3.63
N GLU A 527 15.56 -22.60 -3.79
CA GLU A 527 16.52 -22.23 -2.77
C GLU A 527 16.55 -20.70 -2.67
N VAL A 528 16.44 -20.17 -1.45
CA VAL A 528 16.69 -18.74 -1.20
C VAL A 528 18.17 -18.63 -0.82
N ILE A 529 18.95 -18.11 -1.75
CA ILE A 529 20.40 -17.94 -1.63
C ILE A 529 20.75 -16.48 -1.35
N THR A 530 22.00 -16.27 -0.92
CA THR A 530 22.60 -14.94 -0.81
C THR A 530 23.92 -14.94 -1.55
N PHE A 531 24.12 -13.97 -2.45
CA PHE A 531 25.42 -13.71 -3.07
C PHE A 531 25.90 -12.29 -2.72
N LYS A 532 27.16 -11.99 -2.98
CA LYS A 532 27.72 -10.66 -2.72
C LYS A 532 27.72 -9.85 -4.02
N ALA A 533 27.15 -8.65 -3.97
CA ALA A 533 27.36 -7.64 -4.99
C ALA A 533 28.82 -7.19 -5.03
N GLN A 534 29.23 -6.55 -6.11
CA GLN A 534 30.60 -6.06 -6.29
C GLN A 534 31.06 -5.13 -5.15
N ASP A 535 30.17 -4.36 -4.55
CA ASP A 535 30.43 -3.49 -3.40
C ASP A 535 30.39 -4.22 -2.05
N GLY A 536 30.22 -5.55 -2.05
CA GLY A 536 30.19 -6.41 -0.86
C GLY A 536 28.80 -6.52 -0.21
N THR A 537 27.80 -5.81 -0.69
CA THR A 537 26.42 -5.88 -0.17
C THR A 537 25.83 -7.28 -0.39
N PRO A 538 25.22 -7.92 0.61
CA PRO A 538 24.51 -9.17 0.43
C PRO A 538 23.22 -8.95 -0.38
N VAL A 539 23.03 -9.76 -1.41
CA VAL A 539 21.84 -9.73 -2.29
C VAL A 539 21.18 -11.10 -2.23
N ASN A 540 19.89 -11.13 -1.98
CA ASN A 540 19.11 -12.36 -1.87
C ASN A 540 18.43 -12.70 -3.19
N ALA A 541 18.31 -13.99 -3.50
CA ALA A 541 17.64 -14.46 -4.71
C ALA A 541 17.00 -15.82 -4.52
N ARG A 542 15.98 -16.12 -5.31
CA ARG A 542 15.47 -17.49 -5.53
C ARG A 542 16.18 -18.11 -6.70
N LEU A 543 16.78 -19.28 -6.47
CA LEU A 543 17.52 -20.04 -7.46
C LEU A 543 16.72 -21.29 -7.88
N TYR A 544 16.58 -21.48 -9.18
CA TYR A 544 16.01 -22.68 -9.80
C TYR A 544 17.06 -23.34 -10.68
N THR A 545 17.42 -24.58 -10.37
CA THR A 545 18.44 -25.33 -11.10
C THR A 545 17.85 -26.55 -11.79
N PRO A 546 18.20 -26.79 -13.07
CA PRO A 546 17.81 -28.00 -13.77
C PRO A 546 18.59 -29.21 -13.26
N ASN A 547 18.09 -30.41 -13.54
CA ASN A 547 18.90 -31.62 -13.33
C ASN A 547 20.16 -31.55 -14.18
N ARG A 548 21.30 -32.02 -13.65
CA ARG A 548 22.61 -31.95 -14.31
C ARG A 548 22.60 -32.45 -15.77
N ASN A 549 21.86 -33.52 -16.03
CA ASN A 549 21.79 -34.13 -17.36
C ASN A 549 20.90 -33.37 -18.34
N GLN A 550 20.10 -32.39 -17.86
CA GLN A 550 19.19 -31.58 -18.65
C GLN A 550 19.69 -30.14 -18.82
N ALA A 551 20.71 -29.73 -18.05
CA ALA A 551 21.24 -28.38 -18.06
C ALA A 551 21.79 -28.01 -19.45
N ASN A 552 21.22 -26.94 -20.04
CA ASN A 552 21.58 -26.43 -21.35
C ASN A 552 22.61 -25.29 -21.31
N LYS A 553 23.11 -24.93 -20.13
CA LYS A 553 24.06 -23.83 -19.83
C LYS A 553 23.55 -22.42 -20.14
N ALA A 554 22.29 -22.24 -20.52
CA ALA A 554 21.66 -20.93 -20.61
C ALA A 554 21.01 -20.54 -19.26
N ALA A 555 20.89 -19.24 -19.02
CA ALA A 555 20.22 -18.74 -17.83
C ALA A 555 19.22 -17.64 -18.17
N VAL A 556 18.23 -17.49 -17.29
CA VAL A 556 17.27 -16.40 -17.32
C VAL A 556 17.26 -15.70 -15.96
N ILE A 557 17.41 -14.39 -15.96
CA ILE A 557 17.28 -13.54 -14.78
C ILE A 557 15.89 -12.91 -14.79
N PHE A 558 15.13 -13.11 -13.73
CA PHE A 558 13.85 -12.44 -13.51
C PHE A 558 14.04 -11.24 -12.58
N VAL A 559 13.43 -10.13 -12.95
CA VAL A 559 13.45 -8.88 -12.18
C VAL A 559 12.02 -8.55 -11.78
N HIS A 560 11.75 -8.57 -10.49
CA HIS A 560 10.41 -8.22 -9.97
C HIS A 560 10.07 -6.74 -10.18
N GLY A 561 8.77 -6.39 -10.13
CA GLY A 561 8.28 -5.03 -10.30
C GLY A 561 8.37 -4.17 -9.04
N ALA A 562 7.91 -2.92 -9.18
CA ALA A 562 7.68 -1.92 -8.12
C ALA A 562 8.91 -1.48 -7.29
N GLY A 563 10.10 -2.01 -7.53
CA GLY A 563 11.35 -1.64 -6.83
C GLY A 563 11.36 -1.92 -5.32
N TYR A 564 10.23 -1.79 -4.64
CA TYR A 564 10.04 -1.96 -3.20
C TYR A 564 9.34 -3.28 -2.82
N LEU A 565 9.19 -4.23 -3.74
CA LEU A 565 8.70 -5.57 -3.42
C LEU A 565 9.83 -6.46 -2.89
N GLN A 566 9.45 -7.63 -2.39
CA GLN A 566 10.33 -8.71 -2.03
C GLN A 566 9.83 -9.99 -2.73
N ASN A 567 10.68 -10.73 -3.43
CA ASN A 567 10.34 -11.99 -4.05
C ASN A 567 11.26 -13.15 -3.63
N ALA A 568 12.48 -12.87 -3.16
CA ALA A 568 13.38 -13.85 -2.55
C ALA A 568 12.96 -14.19 -1.11
N HIS A 569 11.72 -14.63 -0.93
CA HIS A 569 11.12 -14.96 0.34
C HIS A 569 10.68 -16.42 0.44
N ASN A 570 10.35 -16.89 1.64
CA ASN A 570 9.99 -18.28 1.93
C ASN A 570 8.48 -18.56 1.85
N HIS A 571 7.71 -17.75 1.13
CA HIS A 571 6.28 -17.95 0.99
C HIS A 571 5.82 -17.92 -0.46
N TRP A 572 4.54 -18.19 -0.72
CA TRP A 572 3.95 -18.19 -2.05
C TRP A 572 4.06 -16.80 -2.69
N SER A 573 4.64 -16.76 -3.89
CA SER A 573 4.87 -15.51 -4.60
C SER A 573 3.57 -14.92 -5.15
N THR A 574 3.45 -13.60 -5.10
CA THR A 574 2.45 -12.86 -5.88
C THR A 574 2.69 -12.99 -7.37
N TYR A 575 3.94 -13.26 -7.76
CA TYR A 575 4.36 -13.62 -9.12
C TYR A 575 4.19 -15.13 -9.35
N HIS A 576 2.97 -15.65 -9.12
CA HIS A 576 2.71 -17.10 -9.20
C HIS A 576 2.81 -17.66 -10.62
N ARG A 577 2.48 -16.85 -11.67
CA ARG A 577 2.68 -17.27 -13.07
C ARG A 577 4.17 -17.33 -13.41
N GLU A 578 4.93 -16.35 -12.98
CA GLU A 578 6.39 -16.32 -13.10
C GLU A 578 7.03 -17.49 -12.35
N TYR A 579 6.58 -17.81 -11.13
CA TYR A 579 7.03 -18.99 -10.40
C TYR A 579 6.79 -20.28 -11.21
N MET A 580 5.60 -20.45 -11.80
CA MET A 580 5.29 -21.61 -12.64
C MET A 580 6.09 -21.61 -13.96
N PHE A 581 6.30 -20.44 -14.56
CA PHE A 581 7.14 -20.27 -15.74
C PHE A 581 8.61 -20.57 -15.45
N HIS A 582 9.14 -20.19 -14.28
CA HIS A 582 10.48 -20.55 -13.82
C HIS A 582 10.63 -22.08 -13.69
N ASN A 583 9.60 -22.78 -13.21
CA ASN A 583 9.59 -24.25 -13.21
C ASN A 583 9.63 -24.82 -14.63
N LEU A 584 8.84 -24.27 -15.58
CA LEU A 584 8.85 -24.66 -16.99
C LEU A 584 10.22 -24.42 -17.63
N LEU A 585 10.81 -23.23 -17.46
CA LEU A 585 12.17 -22.94 -17.97
C LEU A 585 13.20 -23.90 -17.40
N THR A 586 13.08 -24.24 -16.13
CA THR A 586 13.98 -25.19 -15.47
C THR A 586 13.82 -26.61 -16.00
N ASP A 587 12.61 -27.05 -16.34
CA ASP A 587 12.36 -28.32 -17.04
C ASP A 587 12.94 -28.35 -18.44
N LEU A 588 13.02 -27.18 -19.11
CA LEU A 588 13.67 -27.00 -20.41
C LEU A 588 15.20 -26.87 -20.30
N GLY A 589 15.77 -26.96 -19.11
CA GLY A 589 17.21 -26.98 -18.85
C GLY A 589 17.85 -25.63 -18.55
N TYR A 590 17.09 -24.56 -18.45
CA TYR A 590 17.60 -23.25 -18.02
C TYR A 590 17.88 -23.20 -16.52
N THR A 591 18.91 -22.46 -16.13
CA THR A 591 19.06 -21.98 -14.75
C THR A 591 18.31 -20.65 -14.62
N VAL A 592 17.48 -20.50 -13.59
CA VAL A 592 16.71 -19.24 -13.37
C VAL A 592 17.10 -18.62 -12.04
N LEU A 593 17.32 -17.31 -12.05
CA LEU A 593 17.62 -16.52 -10.86
C LEU A 593 16.63 -15.35 -10.75
N ASP A 594 15.93 -15.28 -9.62
CA ASP A 594 14.92 -14.28 -9.30
C ASP A 594 15.45 -13.45 -8.12
N ILE A 595 15.86 -12.21 -8.38
CA ILE A 595 16.74 -11.42 -7.51
C ILE A 595 15.96 -10.32 -6.79
N ASP A 596 16.13 -10.23 -5.46
CA ASP A 596 15.78 -9.05 -4.66
C ASP A 596 16.94 -8.05 -4.69
N TYR A 597 16.91 -7.17 -5.66
CA TYR A 597 17.93 -6.14 -5.88
C TYR A 597 17.80 -4.96 -4.91
N ARG A 598 18.79 -4.06 -4.86
CA ARG A 598 18.69 -2.82 -4.09
C ARG A 598 17.48 -1.99 -4.52
N GLY A 599 16.68 -1.59 -3.52
CA GLY A 599 15.32 -1.09 -3.67
C GLY A 599 14.29 -2.01 -2.99
N SER A 600 14.57 -3.34 -2.91
CA SER A 600 13.64 -4.33 -2.40
C SER A 600 13.36 -4.19 -0.90
N ASP A 601 12.17 -4.63 -0.49
CA ASP A 601 11.66 -4.62 0.88
C ASP A 601 12.23 -5.79 1.72
N GLY A 602 12.23 -5.65 3.04
CA GLY A 602 12.60 -6.71 3.99
C GLY A 602 14.04 -6.69 4.45
N TYR A 603 14.87 -5.80 3.91
CA TYR A 603 16.31 -5.74 4.14
C TYR A 603 16.77 -4.44 4.81
N GLY A 604 15.83 -3.67 5.36
CA GLY A 604 16.09 -2.40 6.01
C GLY A 604 16.19 -1.21 5.06
N ARG A 605 16.37 -0.03 5.68
CA ARG A 605 16.36 1.27 5.02
C ARG A 605 17.42 1.41 3.93
N ASP A 606 18.66 1.01 4.20
CA ASP A 606 19.80 1.29 3.32
C ASP A 606 19.72 0.49 2.01
N VAL A 607 19.16 -0.73 2.04
CA VAL A 607 18.85 -1.51 0.84
C VAL A 607 17.67 -0.87 0.10
N ARG A 608 16.60 -0.52 0.81
CA ARG A 608 15.41 0.10 0.23
C ARG A 608 15.71 1.43 -0.47
N THR A 609 16.55 2.27 0.13
CA THR A 609 16.92 3.60 -0.42
C THR A 609 18.14 3.56 -1.33
N GLY A 610 18.73 2.39 -1.58
CA GLY A 610 19.93 2.22 -2.42
C GLY A 610 19.79 2.69 -3.87
N ILE A 611 18.56 2.94 -4.32
CA ILE A 611 18.22 3.47 -5.65
C ILE A 611 17.96 4.98 -5.67
N TYR A 612 18.14 5.66 -4.55
CA TYR A 612 17.92 7.11 -4.47
C TYR A 612 18.73 7.87 -5.49
N ARG A 613 18.06 8.72 -6.27
CA ARG A 613 18.59 9.53 -7.36
C ARG A 613 19.20 8.75 -8.55
N PHE A 614 19.21 7.41 -8.52
CA PHE A 614 19.69 6.61 -9.64
C PHE A 614 19.00 5.24 -9.69
N MET A 615 17.83 5.17 -10.26
CA MET A 615 17.21 3.93 -10.70
C MET A 615 17.92 3.42 -11.96
N GLY A 616 18.22 2.12 -12.05
CA GLY A 616 19.11 1.54 -13.09
C GLY A 616 20.59 1.65 -12.76
N GLY A 617 20.91 1.96 -11.48
CA GLY A 617 22.27 1.97 -10.95
C GLY A 617 22.61 0.69 -10.20
N LYS A 618 22.52 0.71 -8.86
CA LYS A 618 22.83 -0.45 -8.01
C LYS A 618 21.84 -1.60 -8.20
N ASP A 619 20.59 -1.32 -8.47
CA ASP A 619 19.54 -2.27 -8.81
C ASP A 619 19.84 -3.07 -10.10
N LEU A 620 20.42 -2.41 -11.11
CA LEU A 620 20.92 -3.10 -12.30
C LEU A 620 22.24 -3.82 -12.04
N SER A 621 23.19 -3.22 -11.29
CA SER A 621 24.45 -3.91 -11.00
C SER A 621 24.23 -5.20 -10.23
N ASP A 622 23.23 -5.27 -9.35
CA ASP A 622 22.85 -6.49 -8.64
C ASP A 622 22.39 -7.62 -9.58
N GLN A 623 21.76 -7.29 -10.73
CA GLN A 623 21.39 -8.26 -11.75
C GLN A 623 22.63 -8.81 -12.47
N ILE A 624 23.61 -7.94 -12.77
CA ILE A 624 24.88 -8.32 -13.40
C ILE A 624 25.71 -9.16 -12.46
N ASP A 625 25.77 -8.82 -11.18
CA ASP A 625 26.44 -9.61 -10.15
C ASP A 625 25.79 -10.98 -9.97
N GLY A 626 24.46 -11.06 -10.05
CA GLY A 626 23.72 -12.33 -10.08
C GLY A 626 24.05 -13.19 -11.31
N LYS A 627 24.16 -12.58 -12.51
CA LYS A 627 24.66 -13.26 -13.71
C LYS A 627 26.07 -13.83 -13.48
N ASN A 628 26.98 -13.01 -12.96
CA ASN A 628 28.36 -13.42 -12.70
C ASN A 628 28.44 -14.57 -11.68
N PHE A 629 27.58 -14.52 -10.66
CA PHE A 629 27.43 -15.60 -9.68
C PHE A 629 27.00 -16.92 -10.36
N LEU A 630 26.05 -16.89 -11.30
CA LEU A 630 25.62 -18.09 -12.04
C LEU A 630 26.73 -18.64 -12.96
N VAL A 631 27.48 -17.76 -13.64
CA VAL A 631 28.60 -18.16 -14.49
C VAL A 631 29.68 -18.85 -13.66
N GLN A 632 30.05 -18.30 -12.51
CA GLN A 632 31.13 -18.82 -11.66
C GLN A 632 30.76 -20.11 -10.95
N ASN A 633 29.51 -20.25 -10.50
CA ASN A 633 29.14 -21.34 -9.59
C ASN A 633 28.25 -22.43 -10.22
N TYR A 634 27.56 -22.12 -11.33
CA TYR A 634 26.61 -23.05 -11.96
C TYR A 634 26.95 -23.40 -13.42
N GLY A 635 28.12 -22.94 -13.93
CA GLY A 635 28.62 -23.28 -15.27
C GLY A 635 27.75 -22.70 -16.40
N VAL A 636 27.07 -21.60 -16.15
CA VAL A 636 26.28 -20.85 -17.14
C VAL A 636 27.25 -20.20 -18.14
N ASP A 637 26.91 -20.24 -19.43
CA ASP A 637 27.63 -19.53 -20.48
C ASP A 637 27.32 -18.04 -20.39
N PRO A 638 28.29 -17.14 -20.18
CA PRO A 638 28.08 -15.70 -20.05
C PRO A 638 27.39 -15.03 -21.27
N ASN A 639 27.47 -15.68 -22.45
CA ASN A 639 26.85 -15.20 -23.69
C ASN A 639 25.41 -15.71 -23.90
N ARG A 640 24.90 -16.57 -22.98
CA ARG A 640 23.61 -17.24 -23.08
C ARG A 640 22.72 -16.90 -21.89
N VAL A 641 22.70 -15.62 -21.51
CA VAL A 641 21.89 -15.09 -20.42
C VAL A 641 20.85 -14.13 -20.93
N GLY A 642 19.57 -14.41 -20.63
CA GLY A 642 18.45 -13.53 -20.88
C GLY A 642 18.01 -12.83 -19.58
N ILE A 643 17.32 -11.68 -19.74
CA ILE A 643 16.74 -10.92 -18.63
C ILE A 643 15.29 -10.58 -18.96
N TYR A 644 14.38 -10.69 -17.99
CA TYR A 644 13.00 -10.25 -18.17
C TYR A 644 12.36 -9.79 -16.88
N GLY A 645 11.33 -8.96 -17.01
CA GLY A 645 10.52 -8.51 -15.89
C GLY A 645 9.43 -7.53 -16.30
N GLY A 646 8.51 -7.27 -15.40
CA GLY A 646 7.39 -6.36 -15.62
C GLY A 646 7.50 -5.07 -14.80
N SER A 647 6.92 -3.96 -15.33
CA SER A 647 6.89 -2.68 -14.64
C SER A 647 8.30 -2.15 -14.37
N TYR A 648 8.69 -2.00 -13.10
CA TYR A 648 10.08 -1.70 -12.72
C TYR A 648 11.06 -2.76 -13.23
N GLY A 649 10.69 -4.04 -13.19
CA GLY A 649 11.51 -5.12 -13.76
C GLY A 649 11.71 -4.99 -15.27
N GLY A 650 10.68 -4.55 -15.99
CA GLY A 650 10.80 -4.22 -17.40
C GLY A 650 11.68 -2.99 -17.66
N PHE A 651 11.58 -1.99 -16.79
CA PHE A 651 12.48 -0.85 -16.78
C PHE A 651 13.95 -1.28 -16.60
N ILE A 652 14.26 -2.14 -15.60
CA ILE A 652 15.61 -2.68 -15.41
C ILE A 652 16.07 -3.52 -16.59
N THR A 653 15.18 -4.31 -17.18
CA THR A 653 15.46 -5.03 -18.43
C THR A 653 15.88 -4.06 -19.53
N LEU A 654 15.15 -2.96 -19.74
CA LEU A 654 15.54 -1.91 -20.70
C LEU A 654 16.88 -1.27 -20.34
N MET A 655 17.11 -0.93 -19.07
CA MET A 655 18.40 -0.36 -18.65
C MET A 655 19.55 -1.35 -18.92
N GLY A 656 19.39 -2.63 -18.62
CA GLY A 656 20.38 -3.67 -18.92
C GLY A 656 20.69 -3.77 -20.42
N MET A 657 19.65 -3.79 -21.26
CA MET A 657 19.82 -3.87 -22.72
C MET A 657 20.39 -2.59 -23.36
N LEU A 658 20.25 -1.43 -22.69
CA LEU A 658 20.61 -0.13 -23.26
C LEU A 658 21.83 0.53 -22.61
N THR A 659 22.14 0.24 -21.35
CA THR A 659 23.32 0.82 -20.66
C THR A 659 24.46 -0.18 -20.53
N THR A 660 24.15 -1.48 -20.55
CA THR A 660 25.13 -2.58 -20.50
C THR A 660 24.86 -3.62 -21.62
N PRO A 661 24.88 -3.21 -22.90
CA PRO A 661 24.30 -3.99 -24.03
C PRO A 661 24.97 -5.34 -24.29
N LYS A 662 26.15 -5.59 -23.71
CA LYS A 662 26.90 -6.87 -23.84
C LYS A 662 26.61 -7.86 -22.72
N GLU A 663 25.89 -7.43 -21.65
CA GLU A 663 25.66 -8.29 -20.51
C GLU A 663 24.55 -9.32 -20.76
N PHE A 664 23.53 -8.98 -21.57
CA PHE A 664 22.39 -9.83 -21.82
C PHE A 664 22.18 -10.04 -23.31
N ALA A 665 22.05 -11.30 -23.75
CA ALA A 665 21.82 -11.64 -25.14
C ALA A 665 20.39 -11.34 -25.61
N ALA A 666 19.41 -11.45 -24.70
CA ALA A 666 18.00 -11.19 -24.95
C ALA A 666 17.36 -10.49 -23.75
N GLY A 667 16.43 -9.58 -24.00
CA GLY A 667 15.62 -8.93 -22.97
C GLY A 667 14.14 -8.93 -23.33
N ALA A 668 13.26 -9.29 -22.38
CA ALA A 668 11.81 -9.12 -22.52
C ALA A 668 11.32 -8.13 -21.48
N ALA A 669 10.88 -6.95 -21.94
CA ALA A 669 10.51 -5.81 -21.12
C ALA A 669 8.99 -5.63 -21.14
N LEU A 670 8.31 -6.00 -20.04
CA LEU A 670 6.86 -6.01 -19.94
C LEU A 670 6.39 -4.73 -19.26
N ARG A 671 5.42 -4.02 -19.83
CA ARG A 671 4.75 -2.83 -19.25
C ARG A 671 5.72 -1.86 -18.57
N SER A 672 6.76 -1.46 -19.29
CA SER A 672 7.97 -0.82 -18.75
C SER A 672 7.88 0.69 -18.72
N VAL A 673 8.37 1.31 -17.64
CA VAL A 673 8.67 2.75 -17.64
C VAL A 673 9.89 2.99 -18.52
N THR A 674 9.78 3.92 -19.47
CA THR A 674 10.87 4.31 -20.37
C THR A 674 11.41 5.70 -20.09
N ASP A 675 10.63 6.53 -19.36
CA ASP A 675 10.98 7.90 -18.98
C ASP A 675 10.30 8.26 -17.66
N TRP A 676 11.05 8.34 -16.60
CA TRP A 676 10.53 8.60 -15.26
C TRP A 676 9.89 9.99 -15.07
N ALA A 677 10.22 10.97 -15.93
CA ALA A 677 9.56 12.27 -15.92
C ALA A 677 8.09 12.19 -16.39
N HIS A 678 7.69 11.09 -17.01
CA HIS A 678 6.32 10.82 -17.45
C HIS A 678 5.53 9.93 -16.48
N TYR A 679 6.16 9.47 -15.39
CA TYR A 679 5.52 8.61 -14.40
C TYR A 679 4.86 9.39 -13.26
N ASN A 680 4.15 8.70 -12.37
CA ASN A 680 3.34 9.35 -11.34
C ASN A 680 4.17 10.03 -10.25
N HIS A 681 3.60 11.11 -9.69
CA HIS A 681 4.23 11.98 -8.70
C HIS A 681 4.59 11.24 -7.41
N GLY A 682 3.65 10.47 -6.85
CA GLY A 682 3.81 9.89 -5.50
C GLY A 682 4.91 8.82 -5.40
N TYR A 683 5.21 8.11 -6.50
CA TYR A 683 6.30 7.14 -6.56
C TYR A 683 7.63 7.79 -6.90
N THR A 684 7.66 8.53 -8.01
CA THR A 684 8.90 9.01 -8.61
C THR A 684 9.54 10.11 -7.78
N GLY A 685 8.70 11.00 -7.19
CA GLY A 685 9.16 12.11 -6.37
C GLY A 685 9.94 11.68 -5.12
N ASN A 686 9.66 10.51 -4.57
CA ASN A 686 10.43 9.96 -3.43
C ASN A 686 11.85 9.56 -3.85
N ILE A 687 11.98 8.88 -5.02
CA ILE A 687 13.23 8.22 -5.41
C ILE A 687 14.14 9.15 -6.20
N LEU A 688 13.59 9.93 -7.14
CA LEU A 688 14.35 10.79 -8.05
C LEU A 688 14.20 12.29 -7.74
N ASN A 689 13.54 12.65 -6.65
CA ASN A 689 13.13 14.04 -6.38
C ASN A 689 12.20 14.57 -7.48
N PHE A 690 12.40 15.78 -8.01
CA PHE A 690 11.52 16.37 -9.02
C PHE A 690 12.32 16.82 -10.24
N PRO A 691 11.77 16.67 -11.48
CA PRO A 691 12.51 17.00 -12.72
C PRO A 691 13.02 18.45 -12.73
N GLU A 692 12.27 19.37 -12.12
CA GLU A 692 12.60 20.78 -12.08
C GLU A 692 13.80 21.07 -11.16
N THR A 693 13.99 20.25 -10.13
CA THR A 693 15.03 20.47 -9.09
C THR A 693 16.21 19.50 -9.20
N ASP A 694 15.99 18.28 -9.75
CA ASP A 694 17.02 17.24 -9.90
C ASP A 694 16.98 16.58 -11.30
N PRO A 695 17.16 17.33 -12.40
CA PRO A 695 17.01 16.82 -13.78
C PRO A 695 17.99 15.70 -14.13
N ASP A 696 19.20 15.68 -13.52
CA ASP A 696 20.21 14.66 -13.81
C ASP A 696 19.80 13.27 -13.28
N ALA A 697 19.07 13.22 -12.17
CA ALA A 697 18.51 11.97 -11.65
C ALA A 697 17.55 11.34 -12.66
N TYR A 698 16.75 12.14 -13.32
CA TYR A 698 15.80 11.67 -14.36
C TYR A 698 16.49 11.20 -15.64
N LYS A 699 17.46 11.97 -16.14
CA LYS A 699 18.19 11.62 -17.38
C LYS A 699 18.94 10.29 -17.24
N LYS A 700 19.69 10.10 -16.16
CA LYS A 700 20.49 8.88 -15.96
C LYS A 700 19.63 7.66 -15.62
N SER A 701 18.40 7.86 -15.15
CA SER A 701 17.48 6.77 -14.76
C SER A 701 16.47 6.42 -15.86
N SER A 702 16.42 7.12 -17.01
CA SER A 702 15.39 6.89 -18.01
C SER A 702 15.94 6.22 -19.28
N PRO A 703 15.50 4.99 -19.61
CA PRO A 703 15.99 4.18 -20.72
C PRO A 703 15.99 4.90 -22.07
N ILE A 704 15.02 5.77 -22.32
CA ILE A 704 14.84 6.48 -23.61
C ILE A 704 16.08 7.30 -24.02
N TYR A 705 16.88 7.78 -23.05
CA TYR A 705 18.11 8.51 -23.34
C TYR A 705 19.24 7.61 -23.85
N PHE A 706 19.16 6.31 -23.63
CA PHE A 706 20.18 5.31 -23.99
C PHE A 706 19.78 4.44 -25.19
N ALA A 707 18.67 4.73 -25.85
CA ALA A 707 18.10 3.95 -26.96
C ALA A 707 19.12 3.65 -28.09
N ASN A 708 20.12 4.54 -28.30
CA ASN A 708 21.16 4.36 -29.32
C ASN A 708 22.09 3.16 -29.05
N ASN A 709 22.14 2.63 -27.86
CA ASN A 709 23.10 1.59 -27.47
C ASN A 709 22.55 0.17 -27.63
N LEU A 710 21.32 -0.01 -28.09
CA LEU A 710 20.73 -1.35 -28.29
C LEU A 710 21.58 -2.23 -29.21
N GLU A 711 22.04 -3.39 -28.73
CA GLU A 711 22.80 -4.40 -29.49
C GLU A 711 22.13 -5.78 -29.48
N GLY A 712 21.57 -6.22 -28.36
CA GLY A 712 20.89 -7.51 -28.17
C GLY A 712 19.46 -7.54 -28.72
N ASN A 713 18.81 -8.71 -28.61
CA ASN A 713 17.42 -8.88 -29.04
C ASN A 713 16.46 -8.40 -27.93
N LEU A 714 15.63 -7.41 -28.23
CA LEU A 714 14.68 -6.80 -27.29
C LEU A 714 13.23 -7.05 -27.72
N LEU A 715 12.44 -7.62 -26.83
CA LEU A 715 10.99 -7.73 -26.95
C LEU A 715 10.33 -6.81 -25.91
N MET A 716 9.51 -5.87 -26.37
CA MET A 716 8.65 -5.04 -25.52
C MET A 716 7.21 -5.58 -25.59
N LEU A 717 6.52 -5.67 -24.44
CA LEU A 717 5.14 -6.16 -24.35
C LEU A 717 4.35 -5.19 -23.45
N HIS A 718 3.19 -4.68 -23.94
CA HIS A 718 2.48 -3.64 -23.18
C HIS A 718 0.97 -3.66 -23.41
N GLY A 719 0.21 -3.53 -22.33
CA GLY A 719 -1.24 -3.35 -22.37
C GLY A 719 -1.62 -1.93 -22.82
N MET A 720 -2.53 -1.80 -23.78
CA MET A 720 -2.89 -0.48 -24.32
C MET A 720 -3.81 0.32 -23.37
N VAL A 721 -4.45 -0.35 -22.39
CA VAL A 721 -5.29 0.31 -21.40
C VAL A 721 -4.63 0.31 -19.99
N ASP A 722 -3.30 0.34 -19.96
CA ASP A 722 -2.49 0.41 -18.75
C ASP A 722 -2.56 1.83 -18.14
N ASP A 723 -3.21 1.95 -16.99
CA ASP A 723 -3.40 3.19 -16.23
C ASP A 723 -2.33 3.42 -15.15
N ASN A 724 -1.34 2.53 -15.06
CA ASN A 724 -0.20 2.68 -14.15
C ASN A 724 1.07 3.13 -14.88
N VAL A 725 1.51 2.38 -15.89
CA VAL A 725 2.55 2.77 -16.85
C VAL A 725 1.87 2.91 -18.20
N GLU A 726 1.65 4.13 -18.64
CA GLU A 726 0.86 4.38 -19.83
C GLU A 726 1.53 3.82 -21.11
N TYR A 727 0.73 3.27 -22.01
CA TYR A 727 1.19 2.70 -23.29
C TYR A 727 2.07 3.65 -24.11
N LYS A 728 1.90 4.98 -23.95
CA LYS A 728 2.75 6.00 -24.60
C LYS A 728 4.24 5.86 -24.27
N ASP A 729 4.62 5.21 -23.14
CA ASP A 729 6.03 4.98 -22.80
C ASP A 729 6.72 4.16 -23.90
N VAL A 730 6.16 3.00 -24.26
CA VAL A 730 6.74 2.15 -25.32
C VAL A 730 6.56 2.76 -26.71
N VAL A 731 5.51 3.55 -26.96
CA VAL A 731 5.32 4.28 -28.22
C VAL A 731 6.46 5.28 -28.43
N ARG A 732 6.81 6.05 -27.40
CA ARG A 732 7.92 7.02 -27.44
C ARG A 732 9.27 6.33 -27.65
N LEU A 733 9.54 5.23 -26.95
CA LEU A 733 10.78 4.48 -27.11
C LEU A 733 10.87 3.83 -28.50
N SER A 734 9.76 3.30 -29.03
CA SER A 734 9.68 2.77 -30.40
C SER A 734 10.03 3.83 -31.44
N GLN A 735 9.47 5.03 -31.30
CA GLN A 735 9.81 6.15 -32.17
C GLN A 735 11.31 6.47 -32.11
N ARG A 736 11.92 6.47 -30.94
CA ARG A 736 13.37 6.66 -30.78
C ARG A 736 14.19 5.57 -31.49
N PHE A 737 13.79 4.30 -31.38
CA PHE A 737 14.47 3.21 -32.09
C PHE A 737 14.36 3.35 -33.62
N ILE A 738 13.19 3.78 -34.13
CA ILE A 738 12.97 4.03 -35.56
C ILE A 738 13.90 5.14 -36.06
N GLU A 739 13.93 6.29 -35.36
CA GLU A 739 14.81 7.43 -35.73
C GLU A 739 16.29 7.05 -35.69
N LEU A 740 16.70 6.18 -34.77
CA LEU A 740 18.08 5.71 -34.64
C LEU A 740 18.41 4.50 -35.55
N GLY A 741 17.47 4.03 -36.35
CA GLY A 741 17.66 2.91 -37.27
C GLY A 741 17.89 1.56 -36.61
N LYS A 742 17.48 1.37 -35.33
CA LYS A 742 17.64 0.11 -34.60
C LYS A 742 16.75 -0.98 -35.18
N LYS A 743 17.24 -2.22 -35.24
CA LYS A 743 16.54 -3.35 -35.90
C LYS A 743 16.23 -4.53 -34.99
N LYS A 744 16.98 -4.71 -33.88
CA LYS A 744 16.87 -5.87 -33.03
C LYS A 744 15.84 -5.65 -31.91
N TRP A 745 14.67 -5.11 -32.25
CA TRP A 745 13.58 -4.91 -31.30
C TRP A 745 12.22 -5.22 -31.90
N SER A 746 11.28 -5.59 -31.09
CA SER A 746 9.88 -5.79 -31.44
C SER A 746 8.96 -5.31 -30.33
N LEU A 747 7.70 -5.00 -30.65
CA LEU A 747 6.66 -4.58 -29.71
C LEU A 747 5.42 -5.44 -29.93
N ALA A 748 4.92 -6.06 -28.86
CA ALA A 748 3.61 -6.70 -28.81
C ALA A 748 2.65 -5.83 -27.99
N SER A 749 1.52 -5.46 -28.60
CA SER A 749 0.48 -4.63 -27.99
C SER A 749 -0.72 -5.47 -27.61
N PHE A 750 -1.25 -5.24 -26.39
CA PHE A 750 -2.41 -5.96 -25.85
C PHE A 750 -3.57 -4.98 -25.63
N PRO A 751 -4.50 -4.87 -26.60
CA PRO A 751 -5.48 -3.77 -26.65
C PRO A 751 -6.44 -3.67 -25.47
N VAL A 752 -6.78 -4.80 -24.82
CA VAL A 752 -7.74 -4.83 -23.70
C VAL A 752 -7.07 -4.92 -22.32
N GLU A 753 -5.75 -5.03 -22.29
CA GLU A 753 -5.02 -5.30 -21.06
C GLU A 753 -4.53 -4.03 -20.37
N SER A 754 -4.72 -4.04 -19.04
CA SER A 754 -4.19 -3.03 -18.13
C SER A 754 -2.79 -3.42 -17.60
N HIS A 755 -2.30 -2.75 -16.56
CA HIS A 755 -0.97 -3.02 -15.98
C HIS A 755 -0.80 -4.47 -15.49
N GLY A 756 -1.83 -5.05 -14.86
CA GLY A 756 -1.91 -6.48 -14.57
C GLY A 756 -2.86 -7.13 -15.55
N PHE A 757 -2.34 -7.98 -16.43
CA PHE A 757 -3.17 -8.68 -17.41
C PHE A 757 -4.26 -9.50 -16.72
N LYS A 758 -5.43 -9.57 -17.34
CA LYS A 758 -6.59 -10.28 -16.80
C LYS A 758 -6.93 -11.51 -17.62
N GLU A 759 -6.82 -11.39 -18.93
CA GLU A 759 -7.27 -12.43 -19.83
C GLU A 759 -6.24 -13.55 -19.98
N THR A 760 -6.65 -14.79 -19.84
CA THR A 760 -5.78 -15.95 -19.94
C THR A 760 -5.07 -16.03 -21.29
N TYR A 761 -5.77 -15.72 -22.39
CA TYR A 761 -5.17 -15.76 -23.73
C TYR A 761 -4.07 -14.68 -23.90
N SER A 762 -4.19 -13.54 -23.24
CA SER A 762 -3.15 -12.50 -23.23
C SER A 762 -1.90 -12.98 -22.48
N TRP A 763 -2.07 -13.62 -21.33
CA TRP A 763 -0.97 -14.24 -20.59
C TRP A 763 -0.26 -15.33 -21.39
N VAL A 764 -1.00 -16.18 -22.11
CA VAL A 764 -0.43 -17.23 -22.98
C VAL A 764 0.38 -16.62 -24.12
N ASP A 765 -0.15 -15.60 -24.81
CA ASP A 765 0.56 -14.94 -25.91
C ASP A 765 1.80 -14.19 -25.40
N GLU A 766 1.70 -13.47 -24.26
CA GLU A 766 2.81 -12.73 -23.66
C GLU A 766 3.98 -13.68 -23.33
N TYR A 767 3.72 -14.75 -22.56
CA TYR A 767 4.75 -15.67 -22.12
C TYR A 767 5.21 -16.62 -23.23
N GLY A 768 4.38 -16.90 -24.24
CA GLY A 768 4.76 -17.61 -25.45
C GLY A 768 5.84 -16.85 -26.21
N ARG A 769 5.66 -15.56 -26.45
CA ARG A 769 6.66 -14.69 -27.10
C ARG A 769 7.97 -14.59 -26.32
N ILE A 770 7.88 -14.56 -24.97
CA ILE A 770 9.07 -14.54 -24.10
C ILE A 770 9.84 -15.86 -24.25
N LEU A 771 9.15 -17.00 -24.20
CA LEU A 771 9.76 -18.31 -24.37
C LEU A 771 10.42 -18.47 -25.73
N ASP A 772 9.75 -18.03 -26.81
CA ASP A 772 10.29 -18.05 -28.18
C ASP A 772 11.54 -17.17 -28.31
N LEU A 773 11.53 -15.98 -27.71
CA LEU A 773 12.71 -15.11 -27.68
C LEU A 773 13.90 -15.81 -27.02
N PHE A 774 13.70 -16.42 -25.86
CA PHE A 774 14.78 -17.09 -25.13
C PHE A 774 15.26 -18.34 -25.87
N ASN A 775 14.36 -19.19 -26.36
CA ASN A 775 14.74 -20.40 -27.10
C ASN A 775 15.53 -20.05 -28.38
N SER A 776 15.06 -19.10 -29.17
CA SER A 776 15.72 -18.70 -30.42
C SER A 776 17.06 -18.00 -30.18
N THR A 777 17.21 -17.21 -29.13
CA THR A 777 18.43 -16.44 -28.88
C THR A 777 19.45 -17.20 -28.03
N LEU A 778 19.02 -17.95 -27.00
CA LEU A 778 19.91 -18.53 -26.01
C LEU A 778 20.25 -19.99 -26.30
N LEU A 779 19.41 -20.75 -27.01
CA LEU A 779 19.66 -22.18 -27.31
C LEU A 779 20.29 -22.43 -28.68
N ASN A 780 20.03 -21.57 -29.64
CA ASN A 780 20.48 -21.77 -31.03
C ASN A 780 21.86 -21.14 -31.37
N LYS A 781 22.72 -20.96 -30.35
CA LYS A 781 24.11 -20.48 -30.53
C LYS A 781 25.13 -21.58 -30.39
#